data_bab51892c38b7a8a15010fe0342e6628
#
_entry.id   bab51892c38b7a8a15010fe0342e6628
#
_cell.length_a   1.000
_cell.length_b   1.000
_cell.length_c   1.000
_cell.angle_alpha   90.00
_cell.angle_beta   90.00
_cell.angle_gamma   90.00
#
_symmetry.space_group_name_H-M   'P 1'
#
loop_
_entity.id
_entity.type
_entity.pdbx_description
1 polymer ?
#
loop_
_entity_poly.entity_id
_entity_poly.type
_entity_poly.pdbx_seq_one_letter_code
_entity_poly.pdbx_strand_id
1 'polypeptide(L)'
;MDDNRRVARRTVLAGAAGGLAAAAVAGCSVPAPPRDAASADPAPGRPVSTGRRALLMQFAAHPDDDLYFMNPDTQRLLDAGVPVVSVYVTAGEHNGKNRIAGMPESRPDPAAYSSARHQGLRQAYADALGAETFTPWTRRAVELAGGRHAEVDTLVHEGRRVELVFLNLPMHAPLRSMALPALWEDRALELRTHLSTGSPVARADTYDHDRLVEVIAGLLASYRPTVVHTLDPDPDVQHSPEATRKRDSEQPGYSDHGDHTAVACFTWAGLLRWVADSTARGGPVPAFTVNAFRGYYNRHWPKNLPPAVLAEKAAHLVPYGGDPSWDCGNPSGCGDYGVGGDRPLTNWKGWVRSTHYRWPAAGPAVAEEPDGRLAAYGVLGLRAVRWRETGRASGVFGEPEDLGGGPLVPALASAVLADGRVLLLGVRFAALSGRGGANRRELVLLEQRTPGGPFLAWRGLGNPEREDDRGRRIGAPVAVTAPDGRVHLFVRNADKGVSTRVREVGGAWGPWRALPGAEEVQDGLTALVDDAGAVHLLAAGRAHVLHWVDGVAAEPLPPAGDPVAAVPAPGPAGVQVFFRAPADGRLRAARGEAPAFEGYGRLAAARGRDGRPVLLGRDPRHRVQLSRGGRLSVRTRGETPVGDPVLHRGAVVVGLGAGARPWLWRPSS
;
A
#
# COMPACT_ATOMS: atom_id res chain seq x y z
N MET A 1 -37.04 38.49 -27.35
CA MET A 1 -36.18 39.63 -27.01
C MET A 1 -34.99 38.98 -26.37
N ASP A 2 -34.13 38.42 -27.16
CA ASP A 2 -32.88 38.90 -27.76
C ASP A 2 -32.01 39.74 -26.83
N ASP A 3 -30.93 39.19 -26.34
CA ASP A 3 -29.62 39.75 -26.68
C ASP A 3 -28.48 38.73 -26.42
N ASN A 4 -27.80 38.48 -27.53
CA ASN A 4 -26.61 37.68 -27.74
C ASN A 4 -25.38 38.57 -27.51
N ARG A 5 -24.41 38.19 -26.67
CA ARG A 5 -23.05 38.73 -26.82
C ARG A 5 -21.97 37.62 -26.80
N ARG A 6 -21.55 37.29 -28.01
CA ARG A 6 -20.30 36.56 -28.28
C ARG A 6 -19.10 37.49 -27.95
N VAL A 7 -18.09 36.93 -27.27
CA VAL A 7 -16.76 37.54 -27.24
C VAL A 7 -15.76 36.62 -27.94
N ALA A 8 -15.10 37.22 -28.92
CA ALA A 8 -14.22 36.60 -29.86
C ALA A 8 -12.82 36.27 -29.32
N ARG A 9 -12.28 35.17 -29.83
CA ARG A 9 -10.86 34.81 -29.74
C ARG A 9 -10.00 35.83 -30.50
N ARG A 10 -8.87 36.25 -29.95
CA ARG A 10 -7.75 36.84 -30.67
C ARG A 10 -6.52 35.97 -30.60
N THR A 11 -6.18 35.39 -31.72
CA THR A 11 -4.89 34.82 -32.06
C THR A 11 -3.91 35.95 -32.33
N VAL A 12 -2.70 35.89 -31.80
CA VAL A 12 -1.59 36.72 -32.26
C VAL A 12 -0.43 35.81 -32.61
N LEU A 13 -0.15 35.77 -33.92
CA LEU A 13 1.07 35.30 -34.55
C LEU A 13 2.00 36.50 -34.79
N ALA A 14 3.28 36.38 -34.46
CA ALA A 14 4.40 37.03 -35.12
C ALA A 14 5.68 36.46 -34.52
N GLY A 15 6.67 35.92 -35.15
CA GLY A 15 7.30 36.33 -36.42
C GLY A 15 8.76 36.66 -36.16
N ALA A 16 9.64 35.72 -36.43
CA ALA A 16 11.07 35.62 -36.73
C ALA A 16 11.94 36.90 -36.77
N ALA A 17 13.18 36.81 -36.30
CA ALA A 17 14.45 36.81 -37.00
C ALA A 17 15.62 37.44 -36.21
N GLY A 18 16.71 36.71 -36.02
CA GLY A 18 18.07 37.10 -36.42
C GLY A 18 18.90 37.93 -35.46
N GLY A 19 19.98 37.32 -34.93
CA GLY A 19 21.10 38.06 -34.34
C GLY A 19 22.11 37.20 -33.62
N LEU A 20 23.11 36.66 -34.33
CA LEU A 20 24.30 36.04 -33.74
C LEU A 20 25.15 37.13 -33.05
N ALA A 21 25.36 36.99 -31.73
CA ALA A 21 26.46 37.65 -31.04
C ALA A 21 27.13 36.62 -30.13
N ALA A 22 28.36 36.27 -30.48
CA ALA A 22 29.24 35.45 -29.68
C ALA A 22 29.73 36.28 -28.50
N ALA A 23 29.34 35.91 -27.27
CA ALA A 23 29.94 36.39 -26.03
C ALA A 23 30.58 35.21 -25.32
N ALA A 24 31.87 35.33 -25.02
CA ALA A 24 32.65 34.40 -24.24
C ALA A 24 32.04 34.31 -22.83
N VAL A 25 31.54 33.12 -22.44
CA VAL A 25 31.04 32.87 -21.11
C VAL A 25 32.17 32.28 -20.27
N ALA A 26 32.64 33.05 -19.29
CA ALA A 26 33.42 32.56 -18.17
C ALA A 26 32.65 31.43 -17.47
N GLY A 27 33.35 30.31 -17.23
CA GLY A 27 32.77 29.11 -16.62
C GLY A 27 32.19 29.35 -15.23
N CYS A 28 30.86 29.48 -15.14
CA CYS A 28 30.14 29.20 -13.91
C CYS A 28 29.94 27.68 -13.86
N SER A 29 30.67 27.05 -12.93
CA SER A 29 30.40 25.66 -12.56
C SER A 29 28.97 25.56 -12.04
N VAL A 30 28.08 25.04 -12.89
CA VAL A 30 26.75 24.63 -12.48
C VAL A 30 26.92 23.58 -11.39
N PRO A 31 26.35 23.77 -10.18
CA PRO A 31 26.36 22.71 -9.17
C PRO A 31 25.75 21.46 -9.79
N ALA A 32 26.43 20.32 -9.61
CA ALA A 32 25.89 19.04 -10.04
C ALA A 32 24.48 18.89 -9.42
N PRO A 33 23.47 18.41 -10.18
CA PRO A 33 22.15 18.17 -9.64
C PRO A 33 22.27 17.25 -8.43
N PRO A 34 21.50 17.50 -7.35
CA PRO A 34 21.51 16.62 -6.19
C PRO A 34 21.28 15.19 -6.66
N ARG A 35 22.10 14.27 -6.16
CA ARG A 35 21.95 12.83 -6.45
C ARG A 35 20.54 12.43 -6.07
N ASP A 36 19.73 12.05 -7.04
CA ASP A 36 18.40 11.52 -6.82
C ASP A 36 18.48 10.40 -5.78
N ALA A 37 17.62 10.48 -4.75
CA ALA A 37 17.55 9.50 -3.67
C ALA A 37 17.29 8.05 -4.14
N ALA A 38 16.99 7.87 -5.42
CA ALA A 38 16.73 6.58 -6.06
C ALA A 38 17.98 5.74 -6.39
N SER A 39 19.21 6.24 -6.22
CA SER A 39 20.42 5.44 -6.44
C SER A 39 20.84 4.64 -5.20
N ALA A 40 19.94 3.82 -4.65
CA ALA A 40 20.33 2.83 -3.67
C ALA A 40 21.24 1.79 -4.34
N ASP A 41 22.36 1.48 -3.70
CA ASP A 41 23.31 0.46 -4.13
C ASP A 41 22.58 -0.89 -4.34
N PRO A 42 22.50 -1.42 -5.56
CA PRO A 42 21.84 -2.70 -5.82
C PRO A 42 22.65 -3.90 -5.35
N ALA A 43 23.88 -3.72 -4.89
CA ALA A 43 24.76 -4.81 -4.50
C ALA A 43 24.20 -5.60 -3.31
N PRO A 44 24.20 -6.95 -3.37
CA PRO A 44 23.74 -7.82 -2.28
C PRO A 44 24.76 -7.94 -1.14
N GLY A 45 24.34 -8.63 -0.06
CA GLY A 45 25.25 -9.09 1.00
C GLY A 45 25.42 -8.14 2.18
N ARG A 46 24.56 -7.13 2.33
CA ARG A 46 24.56 -6.28 3.52
C ARG A 46 23.94 -7.01 4.72
N PRO A 47 24.41 -6.80 5.95
CA PRO A 47 23.70 -7.27 7.13
C PRO A 47 22.29 -6.68 7.18
N VAL A 48 21.31 -7.45 7.65
CA VAL A 48 19.93 -6.99 7.89
C VAL A 48 19.68 -6.94 9.40
N SER A 49 19.14 -5.83 9.91
CA SER A 49 18.88 -5.65 11.34
C SER A 49 17.63 -6.42 11.75
N THR A 50 17.80 -7.56 12.37
CA THR A 50 16.72 -8.43 12.87
C THR A 50 16.59 -8.37 14.40
N GLY A 51 15.60 -9.07 14.98
CA GLY A 51 15.48 -9.26 16.42
C GLY A 51 14.80 -8.13 17.20
N ARG A 52 14.21 -7.15 16.51
CA ARG A 52 13.48 -6.05 17.14
C ARG A 52 12.09 -6.45 17.56
N ARG A 53 11.55 -5.77 18.57
CA ARG A 53 10.12 -5.85 18.90
C ARG A 53 9.32 -5.22 17.76
N ALA A 54 8.18 -5.83 17.45
CA ALA A 54 7.25 -5.29 16.48
C ALA A 54 6.82 -3.87 16.86
N LEU A 55 6.80 -2.97 15.88
CA LEU A 55 6.27 -1.61 15.98
C LEU A 55 5.64 -1.24 14.64
N LEU A 56 4.40 -0.79 14.68
CA LEU A 56 3.74 -0.15 13.54
C LEU A 56 3.99 1.35 13.59
N MET A 57 4.47 1.91 12.49
CA MET A 57 4.50 3.35 12.26
C MET A 57 3.71 3.68 11.01
N GLN A 58 2.77 4.62 11.12
CA GLN A 58 1.92 5.00 10.00
C GLN A 58 2.00 6.49 9.71
N PHE A 59 1.96 6.85 8.42
CA PHE A 59 2.01 8.22 7.93
C PHE A 59 0.71 8.53 7.21
N ALA A 60 -0.08 9.40 7.83
CA ALA A 60 -1.36 9.90 7.35
C ALA A 60 -1.22 11.35 6.91
N ALA A 61 -1.99 11.76 5.91
CA ALA A 61 -2.03 13.15 5.50
C ALA A 61 -2.87 13.98 6.47
N HIS A 62 -4.07 13.50 6.78
CA HIS A 62 -5.02 14.20 7.62
C HIS A 62 -5.32 13.40 8.90
N PRO A 63 -5.81 14.09 9.94
CA PRO A 63 -6.14 13.47 11.22
C PRO A 63 -7.41 12.59 11.17
N ASP A 64 -7.45 11.57 10.32
CA ASP A 64 -8.51 10.54 10.17
C ASP A 64 -8.19 9.50 9.08
N ASP A 65 -7.20 9.74 8.23
CA ASP A 65 -6.90 8.87 7.08
C ASP A 65 -6.58 7.44 7.49
N ASP A 66 -5.89 7.25 8.62
CA ASP A 66 -5.56 5.94 9.17
C ASP A 66 -6.80 5.17 9.63
N LEU A 67 -7.79 5.88 10.21
CA LEU A 67 -9.07 5.31 10.59
C LEU A 67 -9.89 4.89 9.35
N TYR A 68 -9.87 5.71 8.29
CA TYR A 68 -10.60 5.46 7.06
C TYR A 68 -9.95 4.45 6.13
N PHE A 69 -8.63 4.50 5.96
CA PHE A 69 -7.95 3.80 4.87
C PHE A 69 -7.02 2.68 5.33
N MET A 70 -6.47 2.75 6.56
CA MET A 70 -5.53 1.76 7.08
C MET A 70 -6.18 0.74 8.03
N ASN A 71 -7.39 1.03 8.55
CA ASN A 71 -8.19 0.03 9.25
C ASN A 71 -8.88 -0.91 8.24
N PRO A 72 -9.03 -2.21 8.59
CA PRO A 72 -8.85 -2.83 9.91
C PRO A 72 -7.42 -3.24 10.27
N ASP A 73 -6.43 -3.11 9.39
CA ASP A 73 -5.08 -3.65 9.61
C ASP A 73 -4.38 -2.99 10.82
N THR A 74 -4.55 -1.67 11.00
CA THR A 74 -4.03 -0.96 12.16
C THR A 74 -4.63 -1.50 13.46
N GLN A 75 -5.95 -1.66 13.51
CA GLN A 75 -6.63 -2.21 14.68
C GLN A 75 -6.16 -3.62 14.98
N ARG A 76 -6.01 -4.49 13.97
CA ARG A 76 -5.56 -5.89 14.17
C ARG A 76 -4.15 -5.99 14.75
N LEU A 77 -3.25 -5.08 14.35
CA LEU A 77 -1.91 -5.01 14.95
C LEU A 77 -1.97 -4.50 16.39
N LEU A 78 -2.80 -3.50 16.66
CA LEU A 78 -3.02 -2.97 18.01
C LEU A 78 -3.63 -4.01 18.94
N ASP A 79 -4.63 -4.78 18.49
CA ASP A 79 -5.24 -5.91 19.22
C ASP A 79 -4.23 -7.00 19.55
N ALA A 80 -3.26 -7.20 18.67
CA ALA A 80 -2.15 -8.14 18.88
C ALA A 80 -1.05 -7.61 19.80
N GLY A 81 -1.21 -6.42 20.38
CA GLY A 81 -0.25 -5.80 21.28
C GLY A 81 0.94 -5.15 20.59
N VAL A 82 0.87 -4.92 19.27
CA VAL A 82 1.90 -4.17 18.54
C VAL A 82 1.72 -2.68 18.84
N PRO A 83 2.75 -2.00 19.40
CA PRO A 83 2.70 -0.55 19.58
C PRO A 83 2.49 0.19 18.26
N VAL A 84 1.72 1.28 18.29
CA VAL A 84 1.38 2.10 17.13
C VAL A 84 1.91 3.51 17.31
N VAL A 85 2.56 4.04 16.26
CA VAL A 85 2.94 5.45 16.14
C VAL A 85 2.27 6.01 14.89
N SER A 86 1.34 6.94 15.05
CA SER A 86 0.64 7.58 13.93
C SER A 86 1.17 9.00 13.74
N VAL A 87 1.72 9.28 12.56
CA VAL A 87 2.27 10.60 12.17
C VAL A 87 1.28 11.26 11.22
N TYR A 88 0.71 12.38 11.67
CA TYR A 88 -0.18 13.21 10.85
C TYR A 88 0.62 14.40 10.34
N VAL A 89 0.77 14.45 9.01
CA VAL A 89 1.68 15.42 8.40
C VAL A 89 1.03 16.81 8.29
N THR A 90 -0.27 16.87 7.97
CA THR A 90 -1.01 18.14 7.97
C THR A 90 -1.82 18.34 9.25
N ALA A 91 -2.16 19.59 9.53
CA ALA A 91 -3.04 19.96 10.64
C ALA A 91 -4.51 19.54 10.40
N GLY A 92 -4.88 19.21 9.16
CA GLY A 92 -6.25 18.87 8.80
C GLY A 92 -7.24 20.02 8.95
N GLU A 93 -6.77 21.26 8.96
CA GLU A 93 -7.54 22.46 9.28
C GLU A 93 -8.57 22.86 8.22
N HIS A 94 -8.50 22.26 7.02
CA HIS A 94 -9.42 22.50 5.91
C HIS A 94 -9.84 23.98 5.77
N ASN A 95 -11.13 24.29 5.97
CA ASN A 95 -11.68 25.64 5.96
C ASN A 95 -11.83 26.26 7.36
N GLY A 96 -11.31 25.62 8.40
CA GLY A 96 -11.38 26.06 9.79
C GLY A 96 -12.76 26.00 10.43
N LYS A 97 -13.71 25.25 9.85
CA LYS A 97 -15.10 25.19 10.36
C LYS A 97 -15.45 23.79 10.82
N ASN A 98 -15.57 23.61 12.12
CA ASN A 98 -16.12 22.40 12.71
C ASN A 98 -17.66 22.46 12.64
N ARG A 99 -18.25 21.81 11.63
CA ARG A 99 -19.67 21.94 11.30
C ARG A 99 -20.55 21.07 12.19
N ILE A 100 -21.48 21.71 12.90
CA ILE A 100 -22.53 21.02 13.67
C ILE A 100 -23.80 20.96 12.81
N ALA A 101 -24.34 19.76 12.62
CA ALA A 101 -25.57 19.57 11.85
C ALA A 101 -26.73 20.40 12.44
N GLY A 102 -27.46 21.13 11.58
CA GLY A 102 -28.59 21.94 12.00
C GLY A 102 -28.25 23.29 12.65
N MET A 103 -26.96 23.59 12.85
CA MET A 103 -26.55 24.88 13.40
C MET A 103 -26.03 25.81 12.30
N PRO A 104 -26.12 27.16 12.48
CA PRO A 104 -25.43 28.10 11.59
C PRO A 104 -23.93 27.84 11.50
N GLU A 105 -23.35 28.10 10.32
CA GLU A 105 -21.90 27.94 10.16
C GLU A 105 -21.11 28.88 11.10
N SER A 106 -20.15 28.31 11.81
CA SER A 106 -19.20 29.09 12.64
C SER A 106 -18.26 29.94 11.79
N ARG A 107 -17.65 30.95 12.40
CA ARG A 107 -16.51 31.63 11.77
C ARG A 107 -15.34 30.65 11.60
N PRO A 108 -14.54 30.79 10.51
CA PRO A 108 -13.35 29.98 10.34
C PRO A 108 -12.35 30.17 11.48
N ASP A 109 -11.94 29.09 12.11
CA ASP A 109 -10.87 29.02 13.09
C ASP A 109 -10.04 27.74 12.83
N PRO A 110 -9.00 27.81 11.97
CA PRO A 110 -8.16 26.67 11.64
C PRO A 110 -7.45 26.05 12.85
N ALA A 111 -7.02 26.87 13.81
CA ALA A 111 -6.31 26.41 15.01
C ALA A 111 -7.23 25.64 15.95
N ALA A 112 -8.46 26.11 16.15
CA ALA A 112 -9.46 25.42 16.94
C ALA A 112 -9.94 24.13 16.22
N TYR A 113 -10.17 24.18 14.91
CA TYR A 113 -10.64 22.99 14.18
C TYR A 113 -9.60 21.86 14.17
N SER A 114 -8.31 22.15 13.92
CA SER A 114 -7.26 21.14 14.05
C SER A 114 -7.15 20.57 15.46
N SER A 115 -7.28 21.40 16.49
CA SER A 115 -7.30 20.96 17.90
C SER A 115 -8.46 20.00 18.19
N ALA A 116 -9.65 20.29 17.65
CA ALA A 116 -10.83 19.42 17.81
C ALA A 116 -10.63 18.06 17.11
N ARG A 117 -10.03 18.04 15.91
CA ARG A 117 -9.69 16.79 15.20
C ARG A 117 -8.62 15.97 15.94
N HIS A 118 -7.59 16.62 16.52
CA HIS A 118 -6.60 15.93 17.37
C HIS A 118 -7.27 15.32 18.62
N GLN A 119 -8.24 16.03 19.21
CA GLN A 119 -9.05 15.49 20.31
C GLN A 119 -9.85 14.27 19.87
N GLY A 120 -10.46 14.31 18.69
CA GLY A 120 -11.18 13.16 18.11
C GLY A 120 -10.26 11.94 17.93
N LEU A 121 -9.01 12.13 17.48
CA LEU A 121 -8.04 11.02 17.38
C LEU A 121 -7.70 10.43 18.74
N ARG A 122 -7.47 11.27 19.77
CA ARG A 122 -7.24 10.78 21.13
C ARG A 122 -8.40 9.91 21.63
N GLN A 123 -9.63 10.31 21.35
CA GLN A 123 -10.84 9.56 21.68
C GLN A 123 -10.92 8.23 20.91
N ALA A 124 -10.71 8.27 19.61
CA ALA A 124 -10.75 7.07 18.78
C ALA A 124 -9.70 6.02 19.17
N TYR A 125 -8.49 6.45 19.48
CA TYR A 125 -7.43 5.53 19.92
C TYR A 125 -7.56 5.10 21.38
N ALA A 126 -8.17 5.89 22.25
CA ALA A 126 -8.55 5.41 23.59
C ALA A 126 -9.57 4.28 23.48
N ASP A 127 -10.64 4.45 22.69
CA ASP A 127 -11.63 3.43 22.40
C ASP A 127 -10.99 2.18 21.77
N ALA A 128 -10.14 2.33 20.75
CA ALA A 128 -9.41 1.24 20.10
C ALA A 128 -8.51 0.44 21.07
N LEU A 129 -8.01 1.07 22.12
CA LEU A 129 -7.27 0.41 23.20
C LEU A 129 -8.19 -0.23 24.26
N GLY A 130 -9.52 -0.02 24.19
CA GLY A 130 -10.48 -0.43 25.21
C GLY A 130 -10.44 0.43 26.48
N ALA A 131 -9.87 1.62 26.40
CA ALA A 131 -9.89 2.61 27.46
C ALA A 131 -11.16 3.46 27.40
N GLU A 132 -11.46 4.23 28.43
CA GLU A 132 -12.54 5.20 28.40
C GLU A 132 -12.24 6.29 27.36
N THR A 133 -13.28 6.75 26.65
CA THR A 133 -13.17 7.71 25.52
C THR A 133 -12.37 8.98 25.89
N PHE A 134 -12.52 9.49 27.09
CA PHE A 134 -11.83 10.70 27.57
C PHE A 134 -10.64 10.41 28.46
N THR A 135 -10.08 9.23 28.40
CA THR A 135 -8.83 8.88 29.13
C THR A 135 -7.76 9.94 28.82
N PRO A 136 -7.10 10.52 29.88
CA PRO A 136 -6.09 11.53 29.68
C PRO A 136 -4.86 11.01 28.93
N TRP A 137 -4.37 11.81 27.99
CA TRP A 137 -3.13 11.58 27.24
C TRP A 137 -1.98 12.42 27.81
N THR A 138 -0.78 11.86 27.83
CA THR A 138 0.44 12.64 28.07
C THR A 138 0.81 13.38 26.78
N ARG A 139 0.77 14.72 26.81
CA ARG A 139 1.03 15.58 25.64
C ARG A 139 2.33 16.36 25.86
N ARG A 140 3.19 16.38 24.86
CA ARG A 140 4.50 17.08 24.95
C ARG A 140 4.93 17.63 23.60
N ALA A 141 5.68 18.72 23.62
CA ALA A 141 6.47 19.15 22.47
C ALA A 141 7.77 18.34 22.43
N VAL A 142 8.13 17.84 21.26
CA VAL A 142 9.35 17.07 21.01
C VAL A 142 10.13 17.73 19.90
N GLU A 143 11.42 17.88 20.11
CA GLU A 143 12.34 18.32 19.07
C GLU A 143 12.62 17.17 18.10
N LEU A 144 12.50 17.46 16.81
CA LEU A 144 12.74 16.55 15.70
C LEU A 144 14.06 16.91 14.98
N ALA A 145 14.42 16.09 13.98
CA ALA A 145 15.57 16.35 13.13
C ALA A 145 15.55 17.79 12.57
N GLY A 146 16.71 18.44 12.49
CA GLY A 146 16.86 19.79 12.01
C GLY A 146 16.25 20.87 12.91
N GLY A 147 16.02 20.59 14.20
CA GLY A 147 15.50 21.55 15.18
C GLY A 147 14.02 21.92 14.97
N ARG A 148 13.25 21.04 14.34
CA ARG A 148 11.80 21.17 14.19
C ARG A 148 11.08 20.58 15.37
N HIS A 149 9.80 20.93 15.58
CA HIS A 149 9.03 20.48 16.73
C HIS A 149 7.73 19.83 16.29
N ALA A 150 7.32 18.80 17.04
CA ALA A 150 6.00 18.20 16.91
C ALA A 150 5.33 18.05 18.27
N GLU A 151 4.02 18.08 18.29
CA GLU A 151 3.25 17.57 19.42
C GLU A 151 3.26 16.05 19.36
N VAL A 152 3.59 15.40 20.47
CA VAL A 152 3.53 13.95 20.63
C VAL A 152 2.63 13.62 21.82
N ASP A 153 1.54 12.96 21.53
CA ASP A 153 0.55 12.51 22.49
C ASP A 153 0.72 11.02 22.73
N THR A 154 0.80 10.58 23.97
CA THR A 154 1.04 9.17 24.32
C THR A 154 -0.04 8.66 25.24
N LEU A 155 -0.60 7.49 24.91
CA LEU A 155 -1.46 6.69 25.77
C LEU A 155 -0.90 5.29 25.92
N VAL A 156 -0.87 4.81 27.16
CA VAL A 156 -0.59 3.41 27.50
C VAL A 156 -1.76 2.88 28.30
N HIS A 157 -2.38 1.82 27.80
CA HIS A 157 -3.50 1.15 28.46
C HIS A 157 -3.31 -0.36 28.40
N GLU A 158 -3.36 -1.04 29.55
CA GLU A 158 -3.16 -2.49 29.68
C GLU A 158 -1.90 -3.02 28.94
N GLY A 159 -0.81 -2.27 28.99
CA GLY A 159 0.46 -2.62 28.35
C GLY A 159 0.52 -2.39 26.84
N ARG A 160 -0.58 -1.97 26.21
CA ARG A 160 -0.62 -1.52 24.81
C ARG A 160 -0.33 -0.03 24.72
N ARG A 161 0.39 0.41 23.69
CA ARG A 161 0.88 1.78 23.55
C ARG A 161 0.50 2.36 22.20
N VAL A 162 0.01 3.59 22.20
CA VAL A 162 -0.20 4.43 21.03
C VAL A 162 0.50 5.77 21.24
N GLU A 163 1.13 6.27 20.17
CA GLU A 163 1.62 7.64 20.06
C GLU A 163 1.04 8.31 18.83
N LEU A 164 0.56 9.55 18.98
CA LEU A 164 0.10 10.42 17.90
C LEU A 164 1.12 11.55 17.75
N VAL A 165 1.67 11.72 16.56
CA VAL A 165 2.69 12.74 16.25
C VAL A 165 2.10 13.71 15.25
N PHE A 166 1.99 14.99 15.61
CA PHE A 166 1.39 16.03 14.79
C PHE A 166 2.46 16.98 14.27
N LEU A 167 2.73 16.94 12.94
CA LEU A 167 3.66 17.87 12.28
C LEU A 167 2.98 19.18 11.90
N ASN A 168 1.66 19.15 11.70
CA ASN A 168 0.81 20.33 11.49
C ASN A 168 1.20 21.21 10.28
N LEU A 169 1.66 20.65 9.16
CA LEU A 169 1.79 21.40 7.93
C LEU A 169 0.40 21.82 7.38
N PRO A 170 0.32 22.85 6.53
CA PRO A 170 -0.94 23.29 5.94
C PRO A 170 -1.58 22.18 5.08
N MET A 171 -2.88 21.95 5.28
CA MET A 171 -3.68 21.05 4.44
C MET A 171 -3.97 21.69 3.08
N HIS A 172 -3.92 20.93 2.01
CA HIS A 172 -4.40 21.34 0.69
C HIS A 172 -5.93 21.52 0.69
N ALA A 173 -6.38 22.63 0.14
CA ALA A 173 -7.80 22.93 -0.04
C ALA A 173 -8.01 23.65 -1.38
N PRO A 174 -9.21 23.62 -1.99
CA PRO A 174 -9.44 24.21 -3.31
C PRO A 174 -9.01 25.68 -3.46
N LEU A 175 -9.02 26.46 -2.38
CA LEU A 175 -8.58 27.85 -2.35
C LEU A 175 -7.15 28.05 -1.81
N ARG A 176 -6.45 26.95 -1.51
CA ARG A 176 -5.08 26.98 -0.97
C ARG A 176 -4.19 26.07 -1.81
N SER A 177 -3.44 26.67 -2.74
CA SER A 177 -2.49 25.93 -3.60
C SER A 177 -1.15 25.66 -2.90
N MET A 178 -0.76 26.49 -1.91
CA MET A 178 0.50 26.37 -1.16
C MET A 178 0.32 25.37 -0.01
N ALA A 179 0.52 24.09 -0.30
CA ALA A 179 0.36 22.96 0.61
C ALA A 179 1.29 21.80 0.19
N LEU A 180 1.16 20.62 0.81
CA LEU A 180 2.06 19.48 0.59
C LEU A 180 2.26 19.07 -0.88
N PRO A 181 1.26 19.07 -1.77
CA PRO A 181 1.51 18.77 -3.17
C PRO A 181 2.48 19.75 -3.84
N ALA A 182 2.34 21.05 -3.52
CA ALA A 182 3.27 22.06 -4.04
C ALA A 182 4.67 21.92 -3.43
N LEU A 183 4.77 21.59 -2.13
CA LEU A 183 6.05 21.32 -1.46
C LEU A 183 6.78 20.11 -2.08
N TRP A 184 6.03 19.10 -2.51
CA TRP A 184 6.61 17.93 -3.21
C TRP A 184 7.16 18.31 -4.58
N GLU A 185 6.47 19.18 -5.31
CA GLU A 185 6.81 19.59 -6.68
C GLU A 185 7.89 20.68 -6.75
N ASP A 186 7.91 21.61 -5.78
CA ASP A 186 8.85 22.73 -5.73
C ASP A 186 9.71 22.65 -4.47
N ARG A 187 10.98 22.28 -4.66
CA ARG A 187 11.96 22.17 -3.57
C ARG A 187 12.35 23.49 -2.92
N ALA A 188 12.10 24.63 -3.60
CA ALA A 188 12.36 25.96 -3.07
C ALA A 188 11.19 26.52 -2.25
N LEU A 189 10.03 25.86 -2.29
CA LEU A 189 8.87 26.24 -1.51
C LEU A 189 9.11 26.00 -0.02
N GLU A 190 8.66 26.93 0.79
CA GLU A 190 8.62 26.80 2.24
C GLU A 190 7.18 26.85 2.74
N LEU A 191 6.82 25.94 3.63
CA LEU A 191 5.54 25.92 4.34
C LEU A 191 5.77 26.14 5.83
N ARG A 192 4.93 26.99 6.43
CA ARG A 192 4.93 27.23 7.87
C ARG A 192 3.85 26.38 8.53
N THR A 193 4.20 25.67 9.63
CA THR A 193 3.25 24.84 10.38
C THR A 193 2.17 25.67 11.08
N HIS A 194 1.01 25.05 11.30
CA HIS A 194 -0.06 25.61 12.12
C HIS A 194 0.19 25.30 13.60
N LEU A 195 -0.21 26.21 14.47
CA LEU A 195 -0.29 25.99 15.92
C LEU A 195 -1.75 25.66 16.26
N SER A 196 -2.04 24.40 16.56
CA SER A 196 -3.37 24.00 17.03
C SER A 196 -3.64 24.57 18.42
N THR A 197 -4.87 24.99 18.69
CA THR A 197 -5.25 25.56 20.00
C THR A 197 -4.92 24.58 21.13
N GLY A 198 -4.21 25.05 22.15
CA GLY A 198 -3.81 24.24 23.30
C GLY A 198 -2.70 23.22 23.02
N SER A 199 -2.03 23.29 21.87
CA SER A 199 -0.83 22.49 21.59
C SER A 199 0.32 22.86 22.53
N PRO A 200 1.14 21.90 23.00
CA PRO A 200 2.35 22.18 23.77
C PRO A 200 3.46 22.79 22.91
N VAL A 201 3.35 22.77 21.57
CA VAL A 201 4.31 23.41 20.65
C VAL A 201 4.10 24.93 20.68
N ALA A 202 5.12 25.68 21.14
CA ALA A 202 5.00 27.08 21.37
C ALA A 202 5.24 27.98 20.14
N ARG A 203 5.87 27.43 19.09
CA ARG A 203 6.23 28.20 17.88
C ARG A 203 6.02 27.38 16.62
N ALA A 204 5.63 28.05 15.55
CA ALA A 204 5.53 27.43 14.23
C ALA A 204 6.92 27.29 13.61
N ASP A 205 7.16 26.16 13.01
CA ASP A 205 8.37 25.84 12.26
C ASP A 205 8.15 25.99 10.75
N THR A 206 9.25 26.10 9.99
CA THR A 206 9.22 26.18 8.53
C THR A 206 9.82 24.93 7.92
N TYR A 207 9.15 24.37 6.93
CA TYR A 207 9.56 23.18 6.21
C TYR A 207 9.72 23.48 4.72
N ASP A 208 10.86 23.13 4.17
CA ASP A 208 11.07 22.86 2.76
C ASP A 208 10.97 21.34 2.49
N HIS A 209 11.06 20.94 1.21
CA HIS A 209 11.02 19.55 0.80
C HIS A 209 12.04 18.68 1.55
N ASP A 210 13.29 19.11 1.60
CA ASP A 210 14.39 18.29 2.13
C ASP A 210 14.32 18.17 3.65
N ARG A 211 13.80 19.19 4.33
CA ARG A 211 13.53 19.19 5.76
C ARG A 211 12.41 18.22 6.14
N LEU A 212 11.35 18.16 5.35
CA LEU A 212 10.28 17.19 5.62
C LEU A 212 10.79 15.74 5.44
N VAL A 213 11.57 15.47 4.39
CA VAL A 213 12.24 14.16 4.19
C VAL A 213 13.19 13.85 5.36
N GLU A 214 13.97 14.82 5.83
CA GLU A 214 14.87 14.66 6.98
C GLU A 214 14.11 14.34 8.28
N VAL A 215 13.01 15.02 8.54
CA VAL A 215 12.16 14.78 9.72
C VAL A 215 11.54 13.40 9.67
N ILE A 216 10.98 12.98 8.54
CA ILE A 216 10.41 11.64 8.38
C ILE A 216 11.51 10.57 8.56
N ALA A 217 12.66 10.73 7.93
CA ALA A 217 13.79 9.80 8.09
C ALA A 217 14.29 9.75 9.55
N GLY A 218 14.31 10.88 10.24
CA GLY A 218 14.67 10.98 11.65
C GLY A 218 13.69 10.27 12.57
N LEU A 219 12.37 10.41 12.32
CA LEU A 219 11.34 9.67 13.04
C LEU A 219 11.49 8.15 12.81
N LEU A 220 11.66 7.72 11.56
CA LEU A 220 11.91 6.30 11.24
C LEU A 220 13.16 5.76 11.93
N ALA A 221 14.25 6.54 11.96
CA ALA A 221 15.49 6.15 12.62
C ALA A 221 15.36 6.08 14.16
N SER A 222 14.55 6.94 14.76
CA SER A 222 14.31 6.98 16.21
C SER A 222 13.41 5.83 16.68
N TYR A 223 12.28 5.65 16.02
CA TYR A 223 11.29 4.62 16.37
C TYR A 223 11.66 3.23 15.86
N ARG A 224 12.35 3.14 14.72
CA ARG A 224 12.78 1.90 14.08
C ARG A 224 11.64 0.90 13.89
N PRO A 225 10.58 1.29 13.16
CA PRO A 225 9.44 0.44 12.93
C PRO A 225 9.82 -0.84 12.18
N THR A 226 9.06 -1.91 12.40
CA THR A 226 9.13 -3.15 11.63
C THR A 226 8.02 -3.24 10.58
N VAL A 227 6.97 -2.47 10.78
CA VAL A 227 5.86 -2.30 9.83
C VAL A 227 5.61 -0.82 9.61
N VAL A 228 5.52 -0.41 8.35
CA VAL A 228 5.18 0.97 7.97
C VAL A 228 3.89 0.95 7.17
N HIS A 229 2.93 1.77 7.56
CA HIS A 229 1.73 2.06 6.78
C HIS A 229 1.85 3.45 6.15
N THR A 230 1.43 3.58 4.91
CA THR A 230 1.36 4.87 4.19
C THR A 230 0.25 4.84 3.15
N LEU A 231 0.00 5.96 2.50
CA LEU A 231 -0.99 6.09 1.45
C LEU A 231 -0.40 5.73 0.06
N ASP A 232 -1.15 5.97 -1.01
CA ASP A 232 -0.77 5.61 -2.38
C ASP A 232 0.08 6.73 -3.02
N PRO A 233 1.37 6.48 -3.36
CA PRO A 233 2.20 7.46 -4.04
C PRO A 233 1.85 7.60 -5.53
N ASP A 234 1.13 6.65 -6.09
CA ASP A 234 0.87 6.51 -7.52
C ASP A 234 -0.62 6.20 -7.81
N PRO A 235 -1.57 7.06 -7.36
CA PRO A 235 -2.99 6.75 -7.50
C PRO A 235 -3.41 6.67 -8.97
N ASP A 236 -4.32 5.74 -9.26
CA ASP A 236 -4.93 5.62 -10.58
C ASP A 236 -5.83 6.81 -10.90
N VAL A 237 -5.92 7.19 -12.16
CA VAL A 237 -6.87 8.19 -12.63
C VAL A 237 -8.24 7.55 -12.86
N GLN A 238 -9.30 8.23 -12.43
CA GLN A 238 -10.66 7.77 -12.61
C GLN A 238 -11.16 7.99 -14.04
N HIS A 239 -11.54 6.91 -14.70
CA HIS A 239 -12.08 6.89 -16.06
C HIS A 239 -13.51 6.33 -16.14
N SER A 240 -14.22 6.23 -15.03
CA SER A 240 -15.58 5.68 -15.03
C SER A 240 -16.52 6.43 -15.98
N PRO A 241 -17.48 5.72 -16.60
CA PRO A 241 -18.55 6.33 -17.38
C PRO A 241 -19.32 7.38 -16.57
N GLU A 242 -19.90 8.37 -17.25
CA GLU A 242 -20.62 9.47 -16.60
C GLU A 242 -21.72 8.99 -15.63
N ALA A 243 -22.48 7.98 -16.02
CA ALA A 243 -23.53 7.40 -15.17
C ALA A 243 -22.98 6.85 -13.85
N THR A 244 -21.84 6.18 -13.88
CA THR A 244 -21.15 5.67 -12.68
C THR A 244 -20.63 6.82 -11.82
N ARG A 245 -19.98 7.82 -12.43
CA ARG A 245 -19.51 9.00 -11.71
C ARG A 245 -20.63 9.74 -11.00
N LYS A 246 -21.75 9.96 -11.70
CA LYS A 246 -22.93 10.61 -11.13
C LYS A 246 -23.52 9.81 -9.96
N ARG A 247 -23.67 8.50 -10.11
CA ARG A 247 -24.17 7.61 -9.05
C ARG A 247 -23.25 7.63 -7.82
N ASP A 248 -21.96 7.55 -8.02
CA ASP A 248 -20.97 7.41 -6.97
C ASP A 248 -20.38 8.77 -6.52
N SER A 249 -20.92 9.89 -7.00
CA SER A 249 -20.44 11.26 -6.75
C SER A 249 -18.95 11.47 -7.09
N GLU A 250 -18.52 10.85 -8.19
CA GLU A 250 -17.13 10.93 -8.65
C GLU A 250 -16.93 12.13 -9.58
N GLN A 251 -15.72 12.70 -9.53
CA GLN A 251 -15.32 13.76 -10.46
C GLN A 251 -14.49 13.17 -11.62
N PRO A 252 -14.64 13.70 -12.86
CA PRO A 252 -13.81 13.28 -13.98
C PRO A 252 -12.33 13.51 -13.69
N GLY A 253 -11.50 12.48 -13.98
CA GLY A 253 -10.05 12.57 -13.78
C GLY A 253 -9.60 12.60 -12.33
N TYR A 254 -10.50 12.48 -11.36
CA TYR A 254 -10.16 12.42 -9.95
C TYR A 254 -9.41 11.11 -9.65
N SER A 255 -8.29 11.22 -8.99
CA SER A 255 -7.53 10.05 -8.52
C SER A 255 -7.64 9.90 -7.01
N ASP A 256 -7.00 10.80 -6.26
CA ASP A 256 -7.01 10.83 -4.80
C ASP A 256 -6.81 12.27 -4.31
N HIS A 257 -6.86 12.51 -3.00
CA HIS A 257 -6.50 13.80 -2.46
C HIS A 257 -5.02 14.12 -2.69
N GLY A 258 -4.69 15.35 -3.05
CA GLY A 258 -3.31 15.74 -3.34
C GLY A 258 -2.37 15.51 -2.16
N ASP A 259 -2.82 15.78 -0.94
CA ASP A 259 -2.02 15.55 0.27
C ASP A 259 -1.77 14.05 0.52
N HIS A 260 -2.71 13.15 0.20
CA HIS A 260 -2.51 11.70 0.32
C HIS A 260 -1.32 11.23 -0.53
N THR A 261 -1.31 11.65 -1.80
CA THR A 261 -0.22 11.33 -2.72
C THR A 261 1.09 11.95 -2.26
N ALA A 262 1.08 13.22 -1.84
CA ALA A 262 2.28 13.92 -1.39
C ALA A 262 2.87 13.27 -0.13
N VAL A 263 2.06 12.97 0.89
CA VAL A 263 2.53 12.28 2.12
C VAL A 263 3.09 10.91 1.80
N ALA A 264 2.44 10.16 0.91
CA ALA A 264 2.98 8.87 0.46
C ALA A 264 4.36 9.05 -0.19
N CYS A 265 4.52 10.01 -1.11
CA CYS A 265 5.80 10.30 -1.75
C CYS A 265 6.87 10.73 -0.73
N PHE A 266 6.55 11.61 0.21
CA PHE A 266 7.46 12.01 1.29
C PHE A 266 7.82 10.84 2.21
N THR A 267 6.87 9.95 2.50
CA THR A 267 7.14 8.74 3.29
C THR A 267 8.13 7.83 2.57
N TRP A 268 7.93 7.56 1.27
CA TRP A 268 8.87 6.78 0.49
C TRP A 268 10.25 7.44 0.39
N ALA A 269 10.33 8.76 0.21
CA ALA A 269 11.59 9.49 0.23
C ALA A 269 12.29 9.39 1.60
N GLY A 270 11.54 9.52 2.70
CA GLY A 270 12.04 9.32 4.05
C GLY A 270 12.55 7.90 4.32
N LEU A 271 11.84 6.87 3.85
CA LEU A 271 12.26 5.47 3.92
C LEU A 271 13.58 5.25 3.16
N LEU A 272 13.67 5.78 1.93
CA LEU A 272 14.89 5.73 1.12
C LEU A 272 16.07 6.40 1.85
N ARG A 273 15.85 7.58 2.40
CA ARG A 273 16.85 8.31 3.17
C ARG A 273 17.28 7.53 4.42
N TRP A 274 16.33 7.00 5.19
CA TRP A 274 16.64 6.18 6.37
C TRP A 274 17.48 4.95 6.03
N VAL A 275 17.13 4.20 4.97
CA VAL A 275 17.93 3.06 4.51
C VAL A 275 19.31 3.51 4.07
N ALA A 276 19.42 4.57 3.29
CA ALA A 276 20.72 5.11 2.82
C ALA A 276 21.60 5.56 3.98
N ASP A 277 21.06 6.32 4.94
CA ASP A 277 21.80 6.80 6.11
C ASP A 277 22.25 5.64 7.03
N SER A 278 21.39 4.62 7.19
CA SER A 278 21.72 3.42 7.98
C SER A 278 22.85 2.61 7.34
N THR A 279 22.90 2.54 6.02
CA THR A 279 23.88 1.71 5.28
C THR A 279 25.14 2.45 4.86
N ALA A 280 25.15 3.78 4.84
CA ALA A 280 26.27 4.62 4.38
C ALA A 280 27.58 4.37 5.12
N ARG A 281 27.51 3.93 6.39
CA ARG A 281 28.68 3.66 7.25
C ARG A 281 28.92 2.17 7.47
N GLY A 282 28.46 1.32 6.54
CA GLY A 282 28.55 -0.15 6.70
C GLY A 282 27.56 -0.73 7.72
N GLY A 283 26.58 0.08 8.17
CA GLY A 283 25.52 -0.38 9.07
C GLY A 283 24.55 -1.35 8.39
N PRO A 284 23.72 -2.04 9.18
CA PRO A 284 22.76 -2.99 8.65
C PRO A 284 21.58 -2.30 7.97
N VAL A 285 20.99 -2.98 6.98
CA VAL A 285 19.70 -2.61 6.39
C VAL A 285 18.63 -2.69 7.47
N PRO A 286 17.81 -1.65 7.69
CA PRO A 286 16.68 -1.72 8.62
C PRO A 286 15.66 -2.78 8.19
N ALA A 287 15.26 -3.68 9.08
CA ALA A 287 14.29 -4.72 8.78
C ALA A 287 12.87 -4.20 8.99
N PHE A 288 12.24 -3.73 7.93
CA PHE A 288 10.83 -3.31 7.91
C PHE A 288 10.16 -3.70 6.61
N THR A 289 8.84 -3.82 6.67
CA THR A 289 7.98 -3.95 5.49
C THR A 289 7.00 -2.78 5.41
N VAL A 290 6.41 -2.56 4.22
CA VAL A 290 5.50 -1.44 3.97
C VAL A 290 4.15 -1.96 3.48
N ASN A 291 3.05 -1.40 3.98
CA ASN A 291 1.73 -1.43 3.36
C ASN A 291 1.40 -0.02 2.85
N ALA A 292 1.14 0.11 1.56
CA ALA A 292 0.61 1.34 0.98
C ALA A 292 -0.88 1.16 0.68
N PHE A 293 -1.71 2.03 1.23
CA PHE A 293 -3.17 1.95 1.15
C PHE A 293 -3.71 2.96 0.15
N ARG A 294 -4.75 2.58 -0.58
CA ARG A 294 -5.51 3.49 -1.42
C ARG A 294 -6.42 4.37 -0.55
N GLY A 295 -6.42 5.67 -0.82
CA GLY A 295 -7.28 6.62 -0.16
C GLY A 295 -8.70 6.66 -0.74
N TYR A 296 -9.21 7.82 -1.12
CA TYR A 296 -10.58 7.98 -1.65
C TYR A 296 -10.87 7.17 -2.91
N TYR A 297 -9.85 6.72 -3.60
CA TYR A 297 -9.95 5.84 -4.74
C TYR A 297 -10.64 4.49 -4.42
N ASN A 298 -10.69 4.07 -3.15
CA ASN A 298 -11.39 2.88 -2.67
C ASN A 298 -12.85 2.78 -3.14
N ARG A 299 -13.52 3.91 -3.33
CA ARG A 299 -14.92 3.93 -3.73
C ARG A 299 -15.19 3.43 -5.14
N HIS A 300 -14.16 3.38 -5.99
CA HIS A 300 -14.27 2.94 -7.36
C HIS A 300 -14.27 1.43 -7.54
N TRP A 301 -13.88 0.70 -6.50
CA TRP A 301 -13.80 -0.75 -6.49
C TRP A 301 -14.94 -1.41 -5.71
N PRO A 302 -15.27 -2.69 -5.97
CA PRO A 302 -16.21 -3.44 -5.18
C PRO A 302 -15.90 -3.39 -3.69
N LYS A 303 -16.92 -3.29 -2.85
CA LYS A 303 -16.75 -3.25 -1.39
C LYS A 303 -16.21 -4.59 -0.92
N ASN A 304 -15.14 -4.58 -0.14
CA ASN A 304 -14.41 -5.80 0.23
C ASN A 304 -14.41 -6.12 1.73
N LEU A 305 -15.10 -5.33 2.56
CA LEU A 305 -15.20 -5.60 3.99
C LEU A 305 -16.52 -6.30 4.32
N PRO A 306 -16.48 -7.44 5.06
CA PRO A 306 -17.67 -8.08 5.61
C PRO A 306 -18.40 -7.17 6.58
N PRO A 307 -19.72 -7.36 6.80
CA PRO A 307 -20.51 -6.47 7.65
C PRO A 307 -19.95 -6.29 9.08
N ALA A 308 -19.45 -7.34 9.71
CA ALA A 308 -18.88 -7.26 11.06
C ALA A 308 -17.59 -6.41 11.10
N VAL A 309 -16.70 -6.58 10.11
CA VAL A 309 -15.47 -5.79 10.01
C VAL A 309 -15.77 -4.33 9.66
N LEU A 310 -16.77 -4.11 8.80
CA LEU A 310 -17.26 -2.76 8.50
C LEU A 310 -17.81 -2.06 9.73
N ALA A 311 -18.66 -2.75 10.51
CA ALA A 311 -19.23 -2.21 11.73
C ALA A 311 -18.15 -1.82 12.76
N GLU A 312 -17.15 -2.66 12.94
CA GLU A 312 -16.01 -2.38 13.83
C GLU A 312 -15.21 -1.16 13.33
N LYS A 313 -14.85 -1.13 12.04
CA LYS A 313 -14.14 0.01 11.44
C LYS A 313 -14.93 1.32 11.58
N ALA A 314 -16.26 1.28 11.37
CA ALA A 314 -17.12 2.44 11.55
C ALA A 314 -17.24 2.87 13.01
N ALA A 315 -17.22 1.91 13.96
CA ALA A 315 -17.29 2.21 15.39
C ALA A 315 -16.12 3.09 15.86
N HIS A 316 -14.91 2.91 15.33
CA HIS A 316 -13.75 3.77 15.66
C HIS A 316 -13.89 5.21 15.15
N LEU A 317 -14.72 5.47 14.15
CA LEU A 317 -14.96 6.81 13.63
C LEU A 317 -15.98 7.59 14.48
N VAL A 318 -16.79 6.90 15.30
CA VAL A 318 -17.78 7.56 16.17
C VAL A 318 -17.09 8.44 17.21
N PRO A 319 -16.16 7.95 18.05
CA PRO A 319 -15.43 8.80 18.99
C PRO A 319 -14.55 9.84 18.30
N TYR A 320 -14.02 9.58 17.11
CA TYR A 320 -13.28 10.57 16.32
C TYR A 320 -14.19 11.75 15.91
N GLY A 321 -15.38 11.46 15.41
CA GLY A 321 -16.36 12.48 15.06
C GLY A 321 -16.84 13.29 16.27
N GLY A 322 -16.95 12.62 17.39
CA GLY A 322 -17.40 13.23 18.64
C GLY A 322 -18.84 13.73 18.61
N ASP A 323 -19.23 14.40 19.67
CA ASP A 323 -20.54 15.02 19.81
C ASP A 323 -20.37 16.45 20.39
N PRO A 324 -21.04 17.48 19.85
CA PRO A 324 -20.98 18.84 20.38
C PRO A 324 -21.44 18.99 21.85
N SER A 325 -22.22 18.05 22.35
CA SER A 325 -22.70 18.02 23.75
C SER A 325 -21.70 17.40 24.74
N TRP A 326 -20.61 16.80 24.24
CA TRP A 326 -19.62 16.17 25.12
C TRP A 326 -18.74 17.18 25.83
N ASP A 327 -18.40 16.88 27.07
CA ASP A 327 -17.39 17.57 27.85
C ASP A 327 -16.11 16.74 27.89
N CYS A 328 -15.25 16.95 26.90
CA CYS A 328 -13.95 16.30 26.76
C CYS A 328 -12.78 17.12 27.33
N GLY A 329 -13.05 18.27 27.93
CA GLY A 329 -12.04 19.17 28.42
C GLY A 329 -11.28 19.97 27.34
N ASN A 330 -11.65 19.85 26.05
CA ASN A 330 -11.08 20.66 24.97
C ASN A 330 -12.05 21.77 24.58
N PRO A 331 -11.71 23.07 24.84
CA PRO A 331 -12.61 24.18 24.52
C PRO A 331 -12.84 24.37 23.02
N SER A 332 -12.00 23.78 22.17
CA SER A 332 -12.12 23.82 20.72
C SER A 332 -13.11 22.82 20.15
N GLY A 333 -13.57 21.86 20.95
CA GLY A 333 -14.52 20.81 20.56
C GLY A 333 -13.99 19.39 20.74
N CYS A 334 -14.92 18.43 20.76
CA CYS A 334 -14.67 17.05 21.08
C CYS A 334 -14.67 16.14 19.82
N GLY A 335 -14.08 16.58 18.74
CA GLY A 335 -13.94 15.80 17.53
C GLY A 335 -14.28 16.57 16.25
N ASP A 336 -14.27 15.87 15.12
CA ASP A 336 -14.66 16.36 13.79
C ASP A 336 -16.18 16.15 13.60
N TYR A 337 -16.99 17.10 13.98
CA TYR A 337 -18.45 17.00 13.91
C TYR A 337 -18.99 16.80 12.49
N GLY A 338 -18.16 17.09 11.46
CA GLY A 338 -18.50 16.78 10.07
C GLY A 338 -18.51 15.28 9.76
N VAL A 339 -17.82 14.49 10.58
CA VAL A 339 -17.74 13.01 10.48
C VAL A 339 -18.73 12.36 11.45
N GLY A 340 -18.90 12.92 12.64
CA GLY A 340 -19.72 12.37 13.70
C GLY A 340 -21.23 12.61 13.55
N GLY A 341 -21.94 12.46 14.64
CA GLY A 341 -23.38 12.65 14.75
C GLY A 341 -24.20 11.49 14.19
N ASP A 342 -25.38 11.81 13.67
CA ASP A 342 -26.34 10.85 13.13
C ASP A 342 -26.04 10.37 11.70
N ARG A 343 -24.89 10.75 11.14
CA ARG A 343 -24.50 10.34 9.79
C ARG A 343 -24.10 8.87 9.77
N PRO A 344 -24.74 8.03 8.96
CA PRO A 344 -24.33 6.64 8.86
C PRO A 344 -22.94 6.55 8.19
N LEU A 345 -21.91 6.28 8.99
CA LEU A 345 -20.54 6.12 8.52
C LEU A 345 -20.36 4.95 7.54
N THR A 346 -21.33 4.02 7.54
CA THR A 346 -21.44 2.94 6.57
C THR A 346 -22.19 3.36 5.30
N ASN A 347 -22.22 4.66 5.01
CA ASN A 347 -22.99 5.21 3.90
C ASN A 347 -22.51 4.68 2.53
N TRP A 348 -23.30 4.96 1.51
CA TRP A 348 -23.09 4.51 0.13
C TRP A 348 -21.82 5.10 -0.54
N LYS A 349 -21.23 6.18 -0.02
CA LYS A 349 -19.99 6.80 -0.57
C LYS A 349 -18.77 5.88 -0.55
N GLY A 350 -18.78 4.90 0.34
CA GLY A 350 -17.99 3.70 0.11
C GLY A 350 -16.57 3.66 0.63
N TRP A 351 -15.91 4.75 0.93
CA TRP A 351 -14.52 4.70 1.39
C TRP A 351 -14.32 3.98 2.73
N VAL A 352 -15.28 4.11 3.67
CA VAL A 352 -15.25 3.34 4.92
C VAL A 352 -15.53 1.84 4.68
N ARG A 353 -16.26 1.50 3.61
CA ARG A 353 -16.71 0.13 3.30
C ARG A 353 -15.66 -0.75 2.63
N SER A 354 -14.47 -0.21 2.40
CA SER A 354 -13.41 -0.91 1.72
C SER A 354 -12.06 -0.56 2.33
N THR A 355 -11.11 -1.48 2.22
CA THR A 355 -9.69 -1.21 2.47
C THR A 355 -8.92 -1.89 1.34
N HIS A 356 -8.34 -1.10 0.46
CA HIS A 356 -7.58 -1.58 -0.68
C HIS A 356 -6.13 -1.14 -0.57
N TYR A 357 -5.25 -2.02 -1.02
CA TYR A 357 -3.82 -1.74 -1.04
C TYR A 357 -3.39 -1.28 -2.42
N ARG A 358 -2.48 -0.32 -2.44
CA ARG A 358 -1.65 -0.07 -3.61
C ARG A 358 -0.52 -1.09 -3.67
N TRP A 359 0.18 -1.23 -2.53
CA TRP A 359 1.25 -2.19 -2.33
C TRP A 359 1.01 -2.88 -0.99
N PRO A 360 0.44 -4.08 -0.97
CA PRO A 360 0.35 -4.86 0.27
C PRO A 360 1.73 -5.36 0.65
N ALA A 361 2.01 -5.47 1.94
CA ALA A 361 3.10 -6.31 2.41
C ALA A 361 2.77 -7.74 2.02
N ALA A 362 3.32 -8.20 0.93
CA ALA A 362 3.08 -9.55 0.46
C ALA A 362 3.68 -10.58 1.41
N GLY A 363 3.00 -11.69 1.58
CA GLY A 363 3.62 -12.89 2.13
C GLY A 363 4.84 -13.27 1.30
N PRO A 364 5.86 -13.91 1.89
CA PRO A 364 7.04 -14.29 1.15
C PRO A 364 6.71 -15.24 0.01
N ALA A 365 7.30 -15.03 -1.17
CA ALA A 365 7.33 -16.07 -2.20
C ALA A 365 8.11 -17.28 -1.67
N VAL A 366 7.66 -18.50 -1.97
CA VAL A 366 8.26 -19.72 -1.39
C VAL A 366 8.70 -20.67 -2.49
N ALA A 367 9.90 -21.19 -2.38
CA ALA A 367 10.42 -22.25 -3.22
C ALA A 367 11.06 -23.37 -2.37
N GLU A 368 11.07 -24.60 -2.87
CA GLU A 368 11.81 -25.71 -2.28
C GLU A 368 13.21 -25.75 -2.87
N GLU A 369 14.22 -25.82 -2.02
CA GLU A 369 15.61 -25.97 -2.42
C GLU A 369 15.94 -27.45 -2.73
N PRO A 370 17.03 -27.74 -3.45
CA PRO A 370 17.38 -29.12 -3.84
C PRO A 370 17.55 -30.10 -2.66
N ASP A 371 17.90 -29.58 -1.48
CA ASP A 371 18.02 -30.36 -0.24
C ASP A 371 16.69 -30.58 0.50
N GLY A 372 15.58 -30.09 -0.08
CA GLY A 372 14.24 -30.20 0.49
C GLY A 372 13.91 -29.22 1.60
N ARG A 373 14.77 -28.23 1.87
CA ARG A 373 14.45 -27.08 2.73
C ARG A 373 13.61 -26.06 1.98
N LEU A 374 12.79 -25.33 2.69
CA LEU A 374 12.08 -24.18 2.10
C LEU A 374 12.94 -22.93 2.13
N ALA A 375 12.91 -22.20 1.04
CA ALA A 375 13.40 -20.83 0.96
C ALA A 375 12.19 -19.89 0.80
N ALA A 376 12.17 -18.83 1.61
CA ALA A 376 11.19 -17.75 1.54
C ALA A 376 11.88 -16.49 1.02
N TYR A 377 11.20 -15.74 0.15
CA TYR A 377 11.72 -14.53 -0.47
C TYR A 377 10.76 -13.39 -0.23
N GLY A 378 11.25 -12.25 0.23
CA GLY A 378 10.43 -11.08 0.51
C GLY A 378 11.21 -9.78 0.35
N VAL A 379 10.61 -8.67 0.80
CA VAL A 379 11.24 -7.36 0.79
C VAL A 379 11.35 -6.85 2.22
N LEU A 380 12.55 -6.57 2.67
CA LEU A 380 12.85 -5.86 3.91
C LEU A 380 13.73 -4.65 3.63
N GLY A 381 13.44 -3.52 4.26
CA GLY A 381 14.24 -2.32 4.07
C GLY A 381 14.34 -1.90 2.60
N LEU A 382 13.26 -2.09 1.84
CA LEU A 382 13.16 -1.83 0.39
C LEU A 382 14.12 -2.69 -0.47
N ARG A 383 14.63 -3.80 0.06
CA ARG A 383 15.57 -4.71 -0.62
C ARG A 383 15.03 -6.14 -0.60
N ALA A 384 15.31 -6.90 -1.62
CA ALA A 384 14.98 -8.32 -1.63
C ALA A 384 15.81 -9.08 -0.60
N VAL A 385 15.18 -10.00 0.09
CA VAL A 385 15.83 -10.89 1.06
C VAL A 385 15.40 -12.33 0.87
N ARG A 386 16.27 -13.25 1.27
CA ARG A 386 16.00 -14.69 1.33
C ARG A 386 16.14 -15.20 2.75
N TRP A 387 15.18 -16.00 3.20
CA TRP A 387 15.30 -16.82 4.40
C TRP A 387 15.29 -18.29 4.02
N ARG A 388 16.14 -19.09 4.65
CA ARG A 388 16.15 -20.54 4.49
C ARG A 388 15.69 -21.22 5.76
N GLU A 389 14.93 -22.33 5.65
CA GLU A 389 14.73 -23.20 6.82
C GLU A 389 16.07 -23.64 7.39
N THR A 390 16.18 -23.64 8.70
CA THR A 390 17.43 -24.07 9.41
C THR A 390 17.73 -25.56 9.23
N GLY A 391 16.74 -26.36 8.91
CA GLY A 391 16.81 -27.75 8.54
C GLY A 391 15.58 -28.20 7.77
N ARG A 392 15.64 -29.33 7.09
CA ARG A 392 14.48 -29.85 6.35
C ARG A 392 13.29 -30.05 7.29
N ALA A 393 12.16 -29.44 6.94
CA ALA A 393 10.92 -29.46 7.70
C ALA A 393 11.04 -28.96 9.16
N SER A 394 12.08 -28.18 9.49
CA SER A 394 12.30 -27.64 10.85
C SER A 394 11.19 -26.70 11.30
N GLY A 395 10.50 -26.04 10.36
CA GLY A 395 9.48 -25.05 10.69
C GLY A 395 10.05 -23.70 11.14
N VAL A 396 11.36 -23.53 11.11
CA VAL A 396 12.08 -22.33 11.55
C VAL A 396 12.95 -21.81 10.42
N PHE A 397 12.79 -20.54 10.10
CA PHE A 397 13.66 -19.83 9.16
C PHE A 397 14.86 -19.22 9.89
N GLY A 398 16.04 -19.25 9.25
CA GLY A 398 17.24 -18.57 9.70
C GLY A 398 17.18 -17.05 9.47
N GLU A 399 18.31 -16.39 9.67
CA GLU A 399 18.45 -14.95 9.43
C GLU A 399 18.30 -14.60 7.93
N PRO A 400 17.81 -13.41 7.59
CA PRO A 400 17.66 -12.98 6.21
C PRO A 400 19.00 -12.74 5.53
N GLU A 401 19.15 -13.26 4.33
CA GLU A 401 20.23 -12.93 3.41
C GLU A 401 19.78 -11.79 2.50
N ASP A 402 20.51 -10.69 2.47
CA ASP A 402 20.27 -9.55 1.58
C ASP A 402 20.61 -9.91 0.13
N LEU A 403 19.63 -9.84 -0.75
CA LEU A 403 19.76 -10.06 -2.19
C LEU A 403 19.88 -8.75 -2.98
N GLY A 404 19.80 -7.60 -2.34
CA GLY A 404 19.90 -6.30 -2.99
C GLY A 404 18.69 -5.90 -3.81
N GLY A 405 18.93 -5.17 -4.91
CA GLY A 405 17.93 -4.84 -5.94
C GLY A 405 17.05 -3.63 -5.68
N GLY A 406 17.12 -3.05 -4.47
CA GLY A 406 16.26 -1.91 -4.08
C GLY A 406 16.51 -0.61 -4.85
N PRO A 407 15.63 0.38 -4.63
CA PRO A 407 14.45 0.33 -3.74
C PRO A 407 13.24 -0.38 -4.37
N LEU A 408 12.80 -1.47 -3.75
CA LEU A 408 11.69 -2.29 -4.23
C LEU A 408 10.38 -1.93 -3.52
N VAL A 409 9.25 -2.04 -4.23
CA VAL A 409 7.94 -2.15 -3.58
C VAL A 409 7.86 -3.46 -2.79
N PRO A 410 6.99 -3.58 -1.78
CA PRO A 410 6.99 -4.71 -0.84
C PRO A 410 6.50 -6.05 -1.42
N ALA A 411 6.32 -6.15 -2.73
CA ALA A 411 5.81 -7.34 -3.41
C ALA A 411 6.86 -7.96 -4.32
N LEU A 412 7.10 -9.28 -4.16
CA LEU A 412 7.90 -10.09 -5.07
C LEU A 412 7.06 -11.22 -5.66
N ALA A 413 7.13 -11.40 -6.97
CA ALA A 413 6.70 -12.63 -7.62
C ALA A 413 7.88 -13.60 -7.76
N SER A 414 7.60 -14.89 -7.79
CA SER A 414 8.59 -15.92 -8.09
C SER A 414 8.08 -16.87 -9.16
N ALA A 415 9.02 -17.38 -9.95
CA ALA A 415 8.80 -18.54 -10.82
C ALA A 415 9.94 -19.53 -10.62
N VAL A 416 9.66 -20.82 -10.68
CA VAL A 416 10.67 -21.87 -10.66
C VAL A 416 10.86 -22.35 -12.09
N LEU A 417 12.07 -22.24 -12.61
CA LEU A 417 12.43 -22.66 -13.95
C LEU A 417 12.44 -24.19 -14.05
N ALA A 418 12.38 -24.73 -15.26
CA ALA A 418 12.37 -26.17 -15.51
C ALA A 418 13.60 -26.92 -14.93
N ASP A 419 14.72 -26.21 -14.79
CA ASP A 419 15.96 -26.73 -14.17
C ASP A 419 16.01 -26.54 -12.64
N GLY A 420 14.96 -26.06 -12.01
CA GLY A 420 14.83 -25.85 -10.56
C GLY A 420 15.40 -24.52 -10.04
N ARG A 421 15.93 -23.66 -10.89
CA ARG A 421 16.37 -22.31 -10.50
C ARG A 421 15.18 -21.42 -10.19
N VAL A 422 15.34 -20.53 -9.19
CA VAL A 422 14.35 -19.53 -8.83
C VAL A 422 14.60 -18.23 -9.58
N LEU A 423 13.52 -17.69 -10.11
CA LEU A 423 13.43 -16.38 -10.72
C LEU A 423 12.58 -15.48 -9.80
N LEU A 424 13.10 -14.34 -9.37
CA LEU A 424 12.37 -13.34 -8.60
C LEU A 424 12.10 -12.11 -9.48
N LEU A 425 10.90 -11.56 -9.36
CA LEU A 425 10.44 -10.41 -10.11
C LEU A 425 9.85 -9.38 -9.15
N GLY A 426 10.26 -8.13 -9.30
CA GLY A 426 9.79 -7.03 -8.45
C GLY A 426 9.59 -5.75 -9.25
N VAL A 427 9.01 -4.75 -8.60
CA VAL A 427 8.93 -3.38 -9.12
C VAL A 427 9.89 -2.51 -8.31
N ARG A 428 10.76 -1.78 -8.99
CA ARG A 428 11.74 -0.87 -8.41
C ARG A 428 11.35 0.59 -8.64
N PHE A 429 11.53 1.43 -7.64
CA PHE A 429 11.53 2.88 -7.81
C PHE A 429 12.83 3.30 -8.49
N ALA A 430 12.83 3.44 -9.80
CA ALA A 430 13.99 3.90 -10.56
C ALA A 430 14.16 5.43 -10.46
N ALA A 431 13.07 6.14 -10.25
CA ALA A 431 13.04 7.54 -9.86
C ALA A 431 11.77 7.85 -9.06
N LEU A 432 11.86 8.81 -8.13
CA LEU A 432 10.76 9.31 -7.31
C LEU A 432 10.90 10.82 -7.19
N SER A 433 10.26 11.55 -8.11
CA SER A 433 10.22 13.01 -8.15
C SER A 433 8.76 13.47 -8.16
N GLY A 434 8.51 14.77 -8.06
CA GLY A 434 7.18 15.36 -8.09
C GLY A 434 6.43 15.12 -9.40
N ARG A 435 5.21 15.61 -9.45
CA ARG A 435 4.35 15.55 -10.63
C ARG A 435 5.04 16.18 -11.85
N GLY A 436 5.05 15.46 -12.97
CA GLY A 436 5.77 15.89 -14.17
C GLY A 436 7.29 15.69 -14.11
N GLY A 437 7.85 15.26 -12.94
CA GLY A 437 9.24 14.85 -12.82
C GLY A 437 9.46 13.38 -13.14
N ALA A 438 10.70 12.93 -12.97
CA ALA A 438 11.07 11.53 -13.18
C ALA A 438 10.47 10.64 -12.08
N ASN A 439 9.42 9.90 -12.42
CA ASN A 439 8.69 8.98 -11.53
C ASN A 439 8.74 7.55 -12.06
N ARG A 440 9.90 7.10 -12.53
CA ARG A 440 10.02 5.78 -13.15
C ARG A 440 9.82 4.66 -12.15
N ARG A 441 8.99 3.71 -12.57
CA ARG A 441 8.93 2.37 -12.02
C ARG A 441 9.49 1.41 -13.05
N GLU A 442 10.25 0.44 -12.60
CA GLU A 442 10.87 -0.55 -13.47
C GLU A 442 10.61 -1.94 -12.94
N LEU A 443 10.16 -2.83 -13.80
CA LEU A 443 10.16 -4.25 -13.49
C LEU A 443 11.59 -4.76 -13.53
N VAL A 444 12.00 -5.45 -12.47
CA VAL A 444 13.35 -5.98 -12.29
C VAL A 444 13.31 -7.46 -11.99
N LEU A 445 14.38 -8.12 -12.36
CA LEU A 445 14.54 -9.56 -12.34
C LEU A 445 15.83 -9.94 -11.63
N LEU A 446 15.73 -10.96 -10.77
CA LEU A 446 16.86 -11.64 -10.16
C LEU A 446 16.73 -13.15 -10.41
N GLU A 447 17.75 -13.78 -11.02
CA GLU A 447 17.75 -15.19 -11.41
C GLU A 447 18.86 -15.94 -10.67
N GLN A 448 18.56 -17.11 -10.12
CA GLN A 448 19.58 -17.99 -9.55
C GLN A 448 20.54 -18.49 -10.64
N ARG A 449 21.82 -18.61 -10.28
CA ARG A 449 22.86 -19.19 -11.15
C ARG A 449 22.68 -20.71 -11.25
N THR A 450 22.40 -21.36 -10.13
CA THR A 450 22.12 -22.79 -9.98
C THR A 450 21.01 -22.97 -8.94
N PRO A 451 20.24 -24.06 -8.97
CA PRO A 451 19.21 -24.34 -7.99
C PRO A 451 19.73 -24.29 -6.54
N GLY A 452 19.06 -23.53 -5.67
CA GLY A 452 19.48 -23.29 -4.28
C GLY A 452 20.73 -22.43 -4.10
N GLY A 453 21.44 -22.10 -5.19
CA GLY A 453 22.72 -21.41 -5.21
C GLY A 453 22.62 -19.89 -5.13
N PRO A 454 23.73 -19.19 -5.45
CA PRO A 454 23.77 -17.74 -5.50
C PRO A 454 22.96 -17.21 -6.68
N PHE A 455 22.61 -15.93 -6.58
CA PHE A 455 21.92 -15.22 -7.64
C PHE A 455 22.90 -14.51 -8.60
N LEU A 456 22.43 -14.26 -9.81
CA LEU A 456 23.09 -13.36 -10.77
C LEU A 456 22.85 -11.89 -10.35
N ALA A 457 23.37 -10.94 -11.10
CA ALA A 457 23.05 -9.54 -10.88
C ALA A 457 21.60 -9.23 -11.26
N TRP A 458 21.00 -8.25 -10.58
CA TRP A 458 19.69 -7.70 -10.93
C TRP A 458 19.69 -7.12 -12.36
N ARG A 459 18.64 -7.40 -13.11
CA ARG A 459 18.46 -6.88 -14.47
C ARG A 459 17.11 -6.18 -14.59
N GLY A 460 17.09 -5.05 -15.31
CA GLY A 460 15.85 -4.37 -15.69
C GLY A 460 15.11 -5.12 -16.79
N LEU A 461 13.79 -5.17 -16.67
CA LEU A 461 12.87 -5.62 -17.71
C LEU A 461 12.11 -4.44 -18.35
N GLY A 462 12.41 -3.20 -17.93
CA GLY A 462 11.70 -2.01 -18.34
C GLY A 462 10.30 -1.91 -17.75
N ASN A 463 9.43 -1.20 -18.45
CA ASN A 463 8.05 -0.96 -18.07
C ASN A 463 7.16 -1.19 -19.29
N PRO A 464 5.93 -1.74 -19.19
CA PRO A 464 5.01 -1.84 -20.31
C PRO A 464 4.57 -0.46 -20.84
N GLU A 465 4.66 0.58 -20.00
CA GLU A 465 4.34 1.95 -20.34
C GLU A 465 5.59 2.71 -20.81
N ARG A 466 5.41 3.64 -21.76
CA ARG A 466 6.50 4.45 -22.31
C ARG A 466 6.74 5.73 -21.52
N GLU A 467 5.66 6.29 -20.94
CA GLU A 467 5.69 7.53 -20.19
C GLU A 467 5.81 7.25 -18.69
N ASP A 468 6.67 7.98 -18.00
CA ASP A 468 6.91 7.80 -16.56
C ASP A 468 5.63 7.97 -15.74
N ASP A 469 4.78 8.95 -16.07
CA ASP A 469 3.53 9.18 -15.35
C ASP A 469 2.55 8.01 -15.49
N ARG A 470 2.52 7.34 -16.63
CA ARG A 470 1.77 6.10 -16.83
C ARG A 470 2.46 4.93 -16.14
N GLY A 471 3.78 4.83 -16.31
CA GLY A 471 4.61 3.73 -15.77
C GLY A 471 4.57 3.60 -14.26
N ARG A 472 4.33 4.68 -13.52
CA ARG A 472 4.18 4.63 -12.06
C ARG A 472 2.89 3.94 -11.60
N ARG A 473 1.89 3.79 -12.47
CA ARG A 473 0.58 3.18 -12.14
C ARG A 473 0.50 1.67 -12.39
N ILE A 474 1.59 1.02 -12.77
CA ILE A 474 1.60 -0.45 -12.96
C ILE A 474 1.41 -1.19 -11.64
N GLY A 475 0.78 -2.37 -11.69
CA GLY A 475 0.54 -3.24 -10.54
C GLY A 475 1.76 -4.10 -10.16
N ALA A 476 1.61 -4.90 -9.10
CA ALA A 476 2.58 -5.92 -8.75
C ALA A 476 2.63 -7.02 -9.83
N PRO A 477 3.83 -7.54 -10.15
CA PRO A 477 3.97 -8.62 -11.13
C PRO A 477 3.43 -9.95 -10.58
N VAL A 478 2.92 -10.79 -11.47
CA VAL A 478 2.74 -12.23 -11.22
C VAL A 478 3.40 -13.02 -12.34
N ALA A 479 3.94 -14.18 -12.02
CA ALA A 479 4.62 -15.01 -13.00
C ALA A 479 4.31 -16.49 -12.80
N VAL A 480 4.31 -17.23 -13.91
CA VAL A 480 4.12 -18.68 -13.91
C VAL A 480 5.02 -19.32 -14.97
N THR A 481 5.57 -20.50 -14.67
CA THR A 481 6.34 -21.29 -15.61
C THR A 481 5.40 -22.32 -16.27
N ALA A 482 5.30 -22.25 -17.58
CA ALA A 482 4.55 -23.22 -18.38
C ALA A 482 5.34 -24.55 -18.54
N PRO A 483 4.68 -25.69 -18.88
CA PRO A 483 5.34 -26.97 -19.04
C PRO A 483 6.40 -27.03 -20.13
N ASP A 484 6.29 -26.15 -21.12
CA ASP A 484 7.30 -25.97 -22.19
C ASP A 484 8.55 -25.21 -21.72
N GLY A 485 8.61 -24.80 -20.45
CA GLY A 485 9.73 -24.11 -19.82
C GLY A 485 9.72 -22.59 -20.03
N ARG A 486 8.75 -22.02 -20.74
CA ARG A 486 8.58 -20.57 -20.83
C ARG A 486 8.04 -20.00 -19.53
N VAL A 487 8.43 -18.76 -19.21
CA VAL A 487 7.88 -18.02 -18.07
C VAL A 487 7.01 -16.89 -18.58
N HIS A 488 5.74 -16.91 -18.19
CA HIS A 488 4.79 -15.86 -18.47
C HIS A 488 4.75 -14.85 -17.30
N LEU A 489 5.01 -13.61 -17.61
CA LEU A 489 4.97 -12.47 -16.68
C LEU A 489 3.78 -11.58 -17.02
N PHE A 490 2.98 -11.26 -16.02
CA PHE A 490 1.82 -10.40 -16.15
C PHE A 490 1.90 -9.24 -15.16
N VAL A 491 1.43 -8.08 -15.57
CA VAL A 491 1.33 -6.89 -14.73
C VAL A 491 0.10 -6.08 -15.13
N ARG A 492 -0.62 -5.55 -14.16
CA ARG A 492 -1.66 -4.55 -14.42
C ARG A 492 -1.01 -3.29 -14.97
N ASN A 493 -1.54 -2.73 -16.05
CA ASN A 493 -1.02 -1.53 -16.71
C ASN A 493 -1.78 -0.24 -16.31
N ALA A 494 -1.35 0.90 -16.82
CA ALA A 494 -1.93 2.20 -16.48
C ALA A 494 -3.38 2.39 -16.97
N ASP A 495 -3.78 1.67 -18.00
CA ASP A 495 -5.16 1.68 -18.51
C ASP A 495 -6.06 0.71 -17.72
N LYS A 496 -5.52 0.13 -16.62
CA LYS A 496 -6.20 -0.89 -15.80
C LYS A 496 -6.51 -2.17 -16.58
N GLY A 497 -5.86 -2.39 -17.72
CA GLY A 497 -5.77 -3.67 -18.41
C GLY A 497 -4.59 -4.49 -17.88
N VAL A 498 -4.21 -5.52 -18.62
CA VAL A 498 -3.04 -6.35 -18.31
C VAL A 498 -2.05 -6.30 -19.46
N SER A 499 -0.78 -6.14 -19.09
CA SER A 499 0.34 -6.33 -20.01
C SER A 499 1.12 -7.59 -19.66
N THR A 500 1.61 -8.29 -20.68
CA THR A 500 2.35 -9.54 -20.55
C THR A 500 3.69 -9.47 -21.26
N ARG A 501 4.62 -10.26 -20.78
CA ARG A 501 5.93 -10.51 -21.39
C ARG A 501 6.32 -11.96 -21.14
N VAL A 502 6.89 -12.62 -22.12
CA VAL A 502 7.26 -14.05 -22.04
C VAL A 502 8.78 -14.17 -22.09
N ARG A 503 9.34 -14.99 -21.20
CA ARG A 503 10.73 -15.44 -21.22
C ARG A 503 10.77 -16.79 -21.94
N GLU A 504 11.54 -16.86 -23.00
CA GLU A 504 11.81 -18.09 -23.73
C GLU A 504 12.72 -19.04 -22.92
N VAL A 505 12.72 -20.31 -23.26
CA VAL A 505 13.53 -21.35 -22.59
C VAL A 505 15.01 -20.97 -22.57
N GLY A 506 15.52 -20.36 -23.64
CA GLY A 506 16.91 -19.85 -23.75
C GLY A 506 17.20 -18.60 -22.93
N GLY A 507 16.24 -18.07 -22.18
CA GLY A 507 16.43 -16.93 -21.27
C GLY A 507 16.16 -15.56 -21.87
N ALA A 508 15.89 -15.47 -23.17
CA ALA A 508 15.53 -14.21 -23.82
C ALA A 508 14.09 -13.80 -23.45
N TRP A 509 13.87 -12.51 -23.24
CA TRP A 509 12.55 -11.95 -23.00
C TRP A 509 11.99 -11.31 -24.26
N GLY A 510 10.79 -11.71 -24.66
CA GLY A 510 10.02 -11.07 -25.73
C GLY A 510 9.61 -9.62 -25.38
N PRO A 511 8.96 -8.90 -26.30
CA PRO A 511 8.45 -7.56 -26.03
C PRO A 511 7.25 -7.56 -25.09
N TRP A 512 6.96 -6.41 -24.45
CA TRP A 512 5.70 -6.18 -23.76
C TRP A 512 4.53 -6.15 -24.74
N ARG A 513 3.43 -6.79 -24.37
CA ARG A 513 2.18 -6.84 -25.14
C ARG A 513 1.00 -6.64 -24.20
N ALA A 514 -0.01 -5.85 -24.61
CA ALA A 514 -1.28 -5.77 -23.91
C ALA A 514 -2.12 -7.02 -24.20
N LEU A 515 -2.78 -7.56 -23.17
CA LEU A 515 -3.80 -8.58 -23.35
C LEU A 515 -5.12 -7.95 -23.83
N PRO A 516 -5.92 -8.67 -24.63
CA PRO A 516 -7.25 -8.20 -25.02
C PRO A 516 -8.19 -8.18 -23.82
N GLY A 517 -9.14 -7.24 -23.79
CA GLY A 517 -10.15 -7.09 -22.75
C GLY A 517 -10.51 -5.63 -22.55
N ALA A 518 -11.75 -5.35 -22.17
CA ALA A 518 -12.30 -4.01 -22.07
C ALA A 518 -12.65 -3.57 -20.65
N GLU A 519 -12.67 -4.48 -19.67
CA GLU A 519 -12.98 -4.14 -18.28
C GLU A 519 -11.76 -3.74 -17.48
N GLU A 520 -11.96 -2.84 -16.53
CA GLU A 520 -10.94 -2.40 -15.59
C GLU A 520 -10.60 -3.49 -14.57
N VAL A 521 -9.33 -3.86 -14.51
CA VAL A 521 -8.77 -4.85 -13.58
C VAL A 521 -8.38 -4.16 -12.28
N GLN A 522 -8.72 -4.79 -11.15
CA GLN A 522 -8.15 -4.44 -9.85
C GLN A 522 -6.69 -4.94 -9.73
N ASP A 523 -5.99 -4.49 -8.70
CA ASP A 523 -4.71 -5.09 -8.33
C ASP A 523 -4.94 -6.53 -7.81
N GLY A 524 -3.94 -7.38 -7.92
CA GLY A 524 -4.02 -8.74 -7.42
C GLY A 524 -4.36 -9.78 -8.48
N LEU A 525 -3.58 -9.81 -9.54
CA LEU A 525 -3.63 -10.85 -10.56
C LEU A 525 -3.33 -12.23 -9.96
N THR A 526 -3.95 -13.27 -10.52
CA THR A 526 -3.66 -14.68 -10.20
C THR A 526 -3.33 -15.43 -11.49
N ALA A 527 -2.15 -16.05 -11.55
CA ALA A 527 -1.72 -16.85 -12.69
C ALA A 527 -1.44 -18.29 -12.26
N LEU A 528 -1.84 -19.25 -13.08
CA LEU A 528 -1.58 -20.68 -12.88
C LEU A 528 -1.53 -21.44 -14.22
N VAL A 529 -1.08 -22.67 -14.17
CA VAL A 529 -1.11 -23.59 -15.30
C VAL A 529 -2.06 -24.73 -14.96
N ASP A 530 -2.92 -25.13 -15.89
CA ASP A 530 -3.83 -26.26 -15.73
C ASP A 530 -3.15 -27.60 -16.05
N ASP A 531 -3.90 -28.69 -15.91
CA ASP A 531 -3.38 -30.03 -16.16
C ASP A 531 -3.12 -30.33 -17.67
N ALA A 532 -3.69 -29.52 -18.56
CA ALA A 532 -3.43 -29.60 -20.01
C ALA A 532 -2.21 -28.77 -20.43
N GLY A 533 -1.66 -27.95 -19.51
CA GLY A 533 -0.51 -27.08 -19.75
C GLY A 533 -0.88 -25.67 -20.22
N ALA A 534 -2.16 -25.33 -20.26
CA ALA A 534 -2.59 -23.99 -20.63
C ALA A 534 -2.33 -22.98 -19.48
N VAL A 535 -1.93 -21.79 -19.84
CA VAL A 535 -1.65 -20.70 -18.90
C VAL A 535 -2.92 -19.88 -18.67
N HIS A 536 -3.40 -19.89 -17.44
CA HIS A 536 -4.56 -19.11 -17.02
C HIS A 536 -4.12 -17.86 -16.26
N LEU A 537 -4.74 -16.74 -16.59
CA LEU A 537 -4.67 -15.50 -15.84
C LEU A 537 -6.08 -15.09 -15.41
N LEU A 538 -6.23 -14.75 -14.14
CA LEU A 538 -7.49 -14.29 -13.57
C LEU A 538 -7.28 -12.97 -12.83
N ALA A 539 -8.30 -12.13 -12.87
CA ALA A 539 -8.30 -10.85 -12.18
C ALA A 539 -9.71 -10.46 -11.77
N ALA A 540 -9.86 -9.80 -10.63
CA ALA A 540 -11.11 -9.15 -10.28
C ALA A 540 -11.25 -7.86 -11.11
N GLY A 541 -12.38 -7.71 -11.79
CA GLY A 541 -12.82 -6.47 -12.42
C GLY A 541 -13.83 -5.72 -11.53
N ARG A 542 -14.48 -4.70 -12.06
CA ARG A 542 -15.53 -3.97 -11.33
C ARG A 542 -16.83 -4.77 -11.20
N ALA A 543 -17.17 -5.57 -12.20
CA ALA A 543 -18.42 -6.31 -12.29
C ALA A 543 -18.24 -7.83 -12.36
N HIS A 544 -17.11 -8.29 -12.89
CA HIS A 544 -16.86 -9.70 -13.18
C HIS A 544 -15.46 -10.14 -12.74
N VAL A 545 -15.25 -11.44 -12.63
CA VAL A 545 -13.90 -12.02 -12.67
C VAL A 545 -13.50 -12.16 -14.14
N LEU A 546 -12.44 -11.50 -14.52
CA LEU A 546 -11.85 -11.58 -15.86
C LEU A 546 -10.95 -12.80 -15.96
N HIS A 547 -10.95 -13.47 -17.10
CA HIS A 547 -10.21 -14.69 -17.33
C HIS A 547 -9.57 -14.69 -18.72
N TRP A 548 -8.29 -15.08 -18.80
CA TRP A 548 -7.54 -15.30 -20.03
C TRP A 548 -6.93 -16.70 -20.00
N VAL A 549 -6.95 -17.35 -21.16
CA VAL A 549 -6.31 -18.65 -21.39
C VAL A 549 -5.31 -18.47 -22.54
N ASP A 550 -4.04 -18.75 -22.30
CA ASP A 550 -2.93 -18.55 -23.24
C ASP A 550 -2.90 -17.14 -23.87
N GLY A 551 -3.30 -16.14 -23.07
CA GLY A 551 -3.35 -14.74 -23.49
C GLY A 551 -4.59 -14.33 -24.29
N VAL A 552 -5.55 -15.23 -24.49
CA VAL A 552 -6.84 -14.98 -25.16
C VAL A 552 -7.91 -14.75 -24.08
N ALA A 553 -8.71 -13.68 -24.23
CA ALA A 553 -9.81 -13.43 -23.31
C ALA A 553 -10.87 -14.55 -23.40
N ALA A 554 -11.20 -15.12 -22.25
CA ALA A 554 -12.29 -16.06 -22.10
C ALA A 554 -13.57 -15.34 -21.62
N GLU A 555 -14.69 -16.08 -21.57
CA GLU A 555 -15.94 -15.55 -21.06
C GLU A 555 -15.76 -15.10 -19.59
N PRO A 556 -16.19 -13.86 -19.23
CA PRO A 556 -16.15 -13.38 -17.86
C PRO A 556 -16.98 -14.26 -16.91
N LEU A 557 -16.46 -14.45 -15.70
CA LEU A 557 -17.15 -15.23 -14.68
C LEU A 557 -18.07 -14.31 -13.83
N PRO A 558 -19.03 -14.87 -13.05
CA PRO A 558 -19.97 -14.08 -12.25
C PRO A 558 -19.30 -13.07 -11.31
N PRO A 559 -20.12 -12.16 -10.67
CA PRO A 559 -19.64 -10.97 -10.01
C PRO A 559 -18.47 -11.20 -9.07
N ALA A 560 -17.46 -10.39 -9.26
CA ALA A 560 -16.25 -10.44 -8.48
C ALA A 560 -16.43 -9.80 -7.12
N GLY A 561 -15.85 -10.48 -6.12
CA GLY A 561 -15.24 -9.78 -5.01
C GLY A 561 -13.73 -9.88 -5.19
N ASP A 562 -13.01 -8.95 -4.59
CA ASP A 562 -11.56 -9.01 -4.46
C ASP A 562 -11.20 -9.97 -3.31
N PRO A 563 -10.19 -10.77 -3.43
CA PRO A 563 -9.42 -11.22 -4.57
C PRO A 563 -9.89 -12.56 -5.15
N VAL A 564 -9.31 -12.91 -6.28
CA VAL A 564 -9.56 -14.17 -6.99
C VAL A 564 -8.44 -15.17 -6.69
N ALA A 565 -8.80 -16.42 -6.45
CA ALA A 565 -7.88 -17.55 -6.36
C ALA A 565 -8.39 -18.70 -7.23
N ALA A 566 -7.49 -19.52 -7.74
CA ALA A 566 -7.88 -20.65 -8.59
C ALA A 566 -6.95 -21.85 -8.41
N VAL A 567 -7.46 -23.02 -8.74
CA VAL A 567 -6.71 -24.28 -8.82
C VAL A 567 -6.97 -24.97 -10.15
N PRO A 568 -6.01 -25.74 -10.67
CA PRO A 568 -6.28 -26.64 -11.79
C PRO A 568 -7.43 -27.59 -11.45
N ALA A 569 -8.35 -27.79 -12.38
CA ALA A 569 -9.51 -28.65 -12.21
C ALA A 569 -9.87 -29.36 -13.52
N PRO A 570 -10.41 -30.62 -13.48
CA PRO A 570 -10.87 -31.26 -14.66
C PRO A 570 -12.06 -30.54 -15.29
N GLY A 571 -12.19 -30.67 -16.61
CA GLY A 571 -13.29 -30.10 -17.40
C GLY A 571 -12.87 -28.97 -18.33
N PRO A 572 -13.79 -28.46 -19.15
CA PRO A 572 -13.45 -27.52 -20.24
C PRO A 572 -12.91 -26.18 -19.82
N ALA A 573 -13.10 -25.77 -18.56
CA ALA A 573 -12.55 -24.52 -18.05
C ALA A 573 -11.08 -24.66 -17.57
N GLY A 574 -10.57 -25.89 -17.39
CA GLY A 574 -9.21 -26.17 -16.89
C GLY A 574 -8.96 -25.76 -15.44
N VAL A 575 -9.84 -24.94 -14.86
CA VAL A 575 -9.65 -24.35 -13.53
C VAL A 575 -10.96 -24.27 -12.73
N GLN A 576 -10.84 -24.40 -11.41
CA GLN A 576 -11.87 -24.01 -10.45
C GLN A 576 -11.48 -22.68 -9.80
N VAL A 577 -12.36 -21.71 -9.91
CA VAL A 577 -12.12 -20.34 -9.48
C VAL A 577 -12.93 -20.01 -8.24
N PHE A 578 -12.29 -19.36 -7.30
CA PHE A 578 -12.84 -18.89 -6.04
C PHE A 578 -12.66 -17.38 -5.90
N PHE A 579 -13.64 -16.70 -5.35
CA PHE A 579 -13.62 -15.26 -5.11
C PHE A 579 -14.50 -14.91 -3.91
N ARG A 580 -14.29 -13.74 -3.32
CA ARG A 580 -15.17 -13.25 -2.26
C ARG A 580 -16.37 -12.52 -2.86
N ALA A 581 -17.51 -12.71 -2.26
CA ALA A 581 -18.68 -11.91 -2.63
C ALA A 581 -18.49 -10.46 -2.15
N PRO A 582 -18.81 -9.47 -3.00
CA PRO A 582 -18.73 -8.05 -2.61
C PRO A 582 -19.57 -7.76 -1.37
N ALA A 583 -19.00 -6.99 -0.42
CA ALA A 583 -19.64 -6.51 0.81
C ALA A 583 -20.07 -7.56 1.83
N ASP A 584 -19.97 -8.85 1.58
CA ASP A 584 -20.29 -9.89 2.57
C ASP A 584 -19.11 -10.75 2.99
N GLY A 585 -18.00 -10.72 2.24
CA GLY A 585 -16.76 -11.45 2.53
C GLY A 585 -16.87 -12.96 2.41
N ARG A 586 -18.02 -13.53 2.02
CA ARG A 586 -18.20 -14.96 1.85
C ARG A 586 -17.49 -15.45 0.60
N LEU A 587 -16.91 -16.64 0.74
CA LEU A 587 -16.31 -17.29 -0.39
C LEU A 587 -17.39 -17.83 -1.34
N ARG A 588 -17.18 -17.60 -2.63
CA ARG A 588 -17.95 -18.13 -3.75
C ARG A 588 -17.04 -18.95 -4.67
N ALA A 589 -17.62 -19.92 -5.33
CA ALA A 589 -17.00 -20.62 -6.45
C ALA A 589 -17.70 -20.23 -7.75
N ALA A 590 -16.95 -20.06 -8.82
CA ALA A 590 -17.54 -19.78 -10.13
C ALA A 590 -18.41 -20.95 -10.62
N ARG A 591 -18.07 -22.18 -10.19
CA ARG A 591 -18.85 -23.41 -10.44
C ARG A 591 -18.83 -24.28 -9.20
N GLY A 592 -19.96 -24.95 -8.90
CA GLY A 592 -20.09 -25.82 -7.72
C GLY A 592 -20.17 -25.04 -6.40
N GLU A 593 -20.00 -25.76 -5.32
CA GLU A 593 -20.08 -25.20 -3.97
C GLU A 593 -18.69 -24.70 -3.50
N ALA A 594 -18.70 -23.56 -2.80
CA ALA A 594 -17.54 -23.08 -2.05
C ALA A 594 -17.63 -23.55 -0.59
N PRO A 595 -16.52 -23.89 0.06
CA PRO A 595 -16.54 -24.16 1.49
C PRO A 595 -16.99 -22.94 2.28
N ALA A 596 -17.58 -23.18 3.45
CA ALA A 596 -17.94 -22.12 4.39
C ALA A 596 -16.69 -21.40 4.89
N PHE A 597 -16.40 -20.24 4.29
CA PHE A 597 -15.18 -19.50 4.50
C PHE A 597 -15.51 -17.99 4.38
N GLU A 598 -15.36 -17.26 5.46
CA GLU A 598 -15.66 -15.84 5.51
C GLU A 598 -14.42 -15.06 5.95
N GLY A 599 -14.27 -13.82 5.46
CA GLY A 599 -13.20 -12.94 5.85
C GLY A 599 -12.92 -11.86 4.82
N TYR A 600 -11.76 -11.26 4.90
CA TYR A 600 -11.29 -10.21 3.98
C TYR A 600 -9.82 -10.41 3.61
N GLY A 601 -9.31 -9.60 2.68
CA GLY A 601 -7.95 -9.73 2.16
C GLY A 601 -7.79 -10.87 1.15
N ARG A 602 -6.58 -11.09 0.69
CA ARG A 602 -6.28 -12.04 -0.38
C ARG A 602 -6.63 -13.49 -0.01
N LEU A 603 -6.99 -14.24 -1.04
CA LEU A 603 -7.12 -15.69 -1.01
C LEU A 603 -5.91 -16.32 -1.70
N ALA A 604 -5.47 -17.47 -1.21
CA ALA A 604 -4.60 -18.37 -1.95
C ALA A 604 -5.28 -19.72 -2.10
N ALA A 605 -5.05 -20.38 -3.22
CA ALA A 605 -5.57 -21.71 -3.49
C ALA A 605 -4.46 -22.59 -4.04
N ALA A 606 -4.50 -23.87 -3.68
CA ALA A 606 -3.64 -24.90 -4.25
C ALA A 606 -4.39 -26.23 -4.29
N ARG A 607 -3.97 -27.14 -5.17
CA ARG A 607 -4.48 -28.50 -5.17
C ARG A 607 -3.86 -29.30 -4.02
N GLY A 608 -4.67 -29.93 -3.20
CA GLY A 608 -4.25 -30.87 -2.16
C GLY A 608 -3.77 -32.21 -2.76
N ARG A 609 -3.14 -33.05 -1.93
CA ARG A 609 -2.68 -34.37 -2.35
C ARG A 609 -3.83 -35.32 -2.77
N ASP A 610 -5.03 -35.06 -2.27
CA ASP A 610 -6.28 -35.76 -2.60
C ASP A 610 -6.96 -35.19 -3.86
N GLY A 611 -6.31 -34.27 -4.57
CA GLY A 611 -6.83 -33.59 -5.76
C GLY A 611 -7.86 -32.49 -5.47
N ARG A 612 -8.28 -32.30 -4.21
CA ARG A 612 -9.27 -31.30 -3.82
C ARG A 612 -8.63 -29.92 -3.59
N PRO A 613 -9.39 -28.84 -3.74
CA PRO A 613 -8.90 -27.50 -3.42
C PRO A 613 -8.55 -27.35 -1.92
N VAL A 614 -7.42 -26.73 -1.68
CA VAL A 614 -7.03 -26.20 -0.37
C VAL A 614 -7.04 -24.69 -0.48
N LEU A 615 -7.77 -24.02 0.39
CA LEU A 615 -7.97 -22.56 0.37
C LEU A 615 -7.40 -21.93 1.62
N LEU A 616 -6.69 -20.84 1.45
CA LEU A 616 -6.06 -20.07 2.52
C LEU A 616 -6.54 -18.63 2.48
N GLY A 617 -6.77 -18.02 3.62
CA GLY A 617 -7.09 -16.61 3.77
C GLY A 617 -7.12 -16.17 5.23
N ARG A 618 -7.64 -14.99 5.48
CA ARG A 618 -7.83 -14.44 6.83
C ARG A 618 -9.32 -14.42 7.18
N ASP A 619 -9.64 -14.71 8.43
CA ASP A 619 -10.99 -14.57 8.96
C ASP A 619 -11.30 -13.09 9.32
N PRO A 620 -12.53 -12.73 9.73
CA PRO A 620 -12.87 -11.37 10.13
C PRO A 620 -12.03 -10.82 11.29
N ARG A 621 -11.43 -11.69 12.10
CA ARG A 621 -10.50 -11.33 13.19
C ARG A 621 -9.03 -11.34 12.79
N HIS A 622 -8.75 -11.33 11.47
CA HIS A 622 -7.40 -11.37 10.91
C HIS A 622 -6.59 -12.66 11.18
N ARG A 623 -7.21 -13.71 11.73
CA ARG A 623 -6.53 -14.98 11.96
C ARG A 623 -6.42 -15.75 10.65
N VAL A 624 -5.28 -16.40 10.46
CA VAL A 624 -5.04 -17.22 9.27
C VAL A 624 -5.89 -18.48 9.34
N GLN A 625 -6.69 -18.73 8.33
CA GLN A 625 -7.53 -19.93 8.21
C GLN A 625 -7.25 -20.68 6.92
N LEU A 626 -7.32 -22.03 7.01
CA LEU A 626 -7.12 -22.96 5.91
C LEU A 626 -8.32 -23.90 5.81
N SER A 627 -8.90 -24.01 4.63
CA SER A 627 -9.93 -25.02 4.32
C SER A 627 -9.33 -26.13 3.50
N ARG A 628 -9.48 -27.38 3.95
CA ARG A 628 -9.05 -28.60 3.26
C ARG A 628 -10.15 -29.66 3.33
N GLY A 629 -10.64 -30.11 2.18
CA GLY A 629 -11.70 -31.13 2.12
C GLY A 629 -12.96 -30.78 2.89
N GLY A 630 -13.33 -29.51 2.95
CA GLY A 630 -14.46 -28.98 3.73
C GLY A 630 -14.17 -28.75 5.22
N ARG A 631 -13.00 -29.16 5.72
CA ARG A 631 -12.59 -28.93 7.12
C ARG A 631 -11.82 -27.61 7.24
N LEU A 632 -12.21 -26.77 8.18
CA LEU A 632 -11.58 -25.51 8.50
C LEU A 632 -10.58 -25.64 9.64
N SER A 633 -9.35 -25.18 9.45
CA SER A 633 -8.31 -25.05 10.48
C SER A 633 -7.94 -23.58 10.63
N VAL A 634 -7.79 -23.11 11.87
CA VAL A 634 -7.42 -21.73 12.19
C VAL A 634 -6.10 -21.71 12.94
N ARG A 635 -5.16 -20.87 12.48
CA ARG A 635 -3.91 -20.63 13.20
C ARG A 635 -4.18 -19.70 14.38
N THR A 636 -3.99 -20.22 15.58
CA THR A 636 -4.32 -19.52 16.84
C THR A 636 -3.08 -19.05 17.62
N ARG A 637 -1.86 -19.39 17.18
CA ARG A 637 -0.61 -19.09 17.87
C ARG A 637 0.42 -18.45 16.94
N GLY A 638 1.33 -17.67 17.51
CA GLY A 638 2.45 -17.03 16.83
C GLY A 638 2.17 -15.58 16.44
N GLU A 639 3.10 -14.95 15.75
CA GLU A 639 3.01 -13.54 15.37
C GLU A 639 1.81 -13.25 14.47
N THR A 640 1.24 -12.05 14.65
CA THR A 640 0.18 -11.52 13.78
C THR A 640 0.74 -11.28 12.37
N PRO A 641 0.04 -11.76 11.33
CA PRO A 641 0.47 -11.51 9.96
C PRO A 641 0.34 -10.03 9.61
N VAL A 642 1.31 -9.50 8.89
CA VAL A 642 1.30 -8.11 8.37
C VAL A 642 0.97 -8.03 6.88
N GLY A 643 0.71 -9.17 6.27
CA GLY A 643 0.33 -9.30 4.87
C GLY A 643 -0.42 -10.59 4.66
N ASP A 644 -0.74 -10.88 3.42
CA ASP A 644 -1.45 -12.10 3.09
C ASP A 644 -0.49 -13.30 3.06
N PRO A 645 -0.78 -14.38 3.81
CA PRO A 645 0.04 -15.57 3.81
C PRO A 645 -0.05 -16.29 2.46
N VAL A 646 0.98 -17.08 2.14
CA VAL A 646 1.04 -17.89 0.92
C VAL A 646 0.91 -19.38 1.24
N LEU A 647 0.35 -20.12 0.29
CA LEU A 647 0.15 -21.55 0.39
C LEU A 647 1.11 -22.28 -0.56
N HIS A 648 2.06 -23.02 0.02
CA HIS A 648 2.99 -23.82 -0.75
C HIS A 648 2.50 -25.26 -0.89
N ARG A 649 2.31 -25.72 -2.13
CA ARG A 649 1.88 -27.09 -2.50
C ARG A 649 0.68 -27.64 -1.69
N GLY A 650 -0.26 -26.76 -1.33
CA GLY A 650 -1.46 -27.15 -0.58
C GLY A 650 -1.21 -27.69 0.84
N ALA A 651 0.02 -27.62 1.36
CA ALA A 651 0.38 -28.27 2.62
C ALA A 651 1.05 -27.33 3.66
N VAL A 652 1.75 -26.32 3.21
CA VAL A 652 2.53 -25.43 4.06
C VAL A 652 2.09 -24.01 3.87
N VAL A 653 1.83 -23.31 4.97
CA VAL A 653 1.48 -21.90 4.98
C VAL A 653 2.68 -21.11 5.47
N VAL A 654 3.07 -20.08 4.73
CA VAL A 654 4.15 -19.16 5.09
C VAL A 654 3.62 -17.74 5.06
N GLY A 655 3.94 -16.95 6.06
CA GLY A 655 3.58 -15.55 6.15
C GLY A 655 4.68 -14.70 6.77
N LEU A 656 4.49 -13.39 6.72
CA LEU A 656 5.36 -12.42 7.37
C LEU A 656 4.66 -11.94 8.65
N GLY A 657 5.39 -11.90 9.77
CA GLY A 657 4.89 -11.42 11.04
C GLY A 657 5.20 -9.94 11.28
N ALA A 658 4.55 -9.34 12.28
CA ALA A 658 4.74 -7.94 12.65
C ALA A 658 6.19 -7.60 13.04
N GLY A 659 6.99 -8.57 13.49
CA GLY A 659 8.42 -8.42 13.73
C GLY A 659 9.29 -8.45 12.47
N ALA A 660 8.72 -8.35 11.27
CA ALA A 660 9.40 -8.46 9.98
C ALA A 660 10.15 -9.79 9.80
N ARG A 661 9.61 -10.88 10.38
CA ARG A 661 10.13 -12.24 10.28
C ARG A 661 9.13 -13.18 9.64
N PRO A 662 9.56 -14.13 8.78
CA PRO A 662 8.68 -15.13 8.25
C PRO A 662 8.32 -16.16 9.33
N TRP A 663 7.09 -16.63 9.29
CA TRP A 663 6.61 -17.74 10.07
C TRP A 663 6.07 -18.85 9.17
N LEU A 664 6.06 -20.06 9.69
CA LEU A 664 5.62 -21.23 8.96
C LEU A 664 4.57 -21.98 9.79
N TRP A 665 3.52 -22.46 9.12
CA TRP A 665 2.47 -23.28 9.72
C TRP A 665 2.21 -24.50 8.85
N ARG A 666 2.32 -25.68 9.46
CA ARG A 666 1.90 -26.95 8.86
C ARG A 666 0.67 -27.42 9.60
N PRO A 667 -0.54 -27.17 9.09
CA PRO A 667 -1.76 -27.67 9.74
C PRO A 667 -1.72 -29.19 9.79
N SER A 668 -2.12 -29.77 10.92
CA SER A 668 -2.32 -31.22 11.02
C SER A 668 -3.35 -31.68 10.00
N SER A 669 -3.08 -32.78 9.33
CA SER A 669 -3.94 -33.44 8.32
C SER A 669 -5.29 -33.84 8.89
#